data_277dfd815cfc34d77b0cc1329271d39c
#
_entry.id   277dfd815cfc34d77b0cc1329271d39c
#
_cell.length_a   1.000
_cell.length_b   1.000
_cell.length_c   1.000
_cell.angle_alpha   90.00
_cell.angle_beta   90.00
_cell.angle_gamma   90.00
#
_symmetry.space_group_name_H-M   'P 1'
#
loop_
_entity.id
_entity.type
_entity.pdbx_description
1 polymer ?
#
loop_
_entity_poly.entity_id
_entity_poly.type
_entity_poly.pdbx_seq_one_letter_code
_entity_poly.pdbx_strand_id
1 'polypeptide(L)'
;MTRPRSPRSRNSKARPALGLNKWLSWALKLGLVGLVLLAGFAIYLDAVVQEKFSGRRWTIPAKVYARPLELFNGLKLSREDFLRELDALGYRREPSVSGPGTVSVAASAVELNTRGFQFYEGAEPAQRVRVRFNGNYVSGLSQANGKELAVARLEPLLIGGLYPAHHEDRILVKLDQVPTYLIDTLVAVEDRDFWNHHGVSLKSVARAVWVNTTAGQLRQGGSTLTQQLVKNFFLSNERSLSRKINEAMMAVLLELHYDKRDILESYLNEVFLGQDGQRAIHGFGLASQYFFSQPLAELKLDQVALLVGMVKGPSYFNPRRYPDRALARRNLVLDVLAEQGVATQQEVDAAKQRPLGVTRQGSMADSSYPAFLDLVKRQLRQDYRDEDLTEEGLRIFTSFDPILQEKAETSVNETLKRLSGRKGVDQVEAAMVVTNPETGEIQALIGSRDPRFAGFNRALDAVRPIGSLIKPAVYLTALERPSKYTLTTWVQDEPFAVKGQDGQVWRPQNYDRRSHGTIFLYQGLANSYNLSTAKLGLDVGVPNVLQTVARLGINRDWPAYPSMLLGAGSLSPMEVATMYQTIASGGFNTPLRGIRSVLTADGQPLKRYPFQVEQRFDSGAVYLVQNAMQRVMREGTGRSVYSQLPSSLTLAGKTGTSNDSRDSWFSGFGGDLQAVVWLGRDDNGKTPLTGATGALQVWASFMRKAHPQSLEMPMPENVVMAWVDAQTGQGSAADCPNAVQMPYIRGSEPAQGPGCGSQNPAGEVMDWVRGWLN
;
A
#
# COMPACT_ATOMS: atom_id res chain seq x y z
N MET A 1 -62.47 118.48 3.31
CA MET A 1 -61.10 118.35 3.86
C MET A 1 -60.94 116.87 4.25
N THR A 2 -59.93 116.27 3.77
CA THR A 2 -59.23 115.05 4.14
C THR A 2 -59.14 114.08 2.93
N ARG A 3 -57.98 113.88 2.51
CA ARG A 3 -57.51 113.02 1.38
C ARG A 3 -57.64 111.56 1.69
N PRO A 4 -57.89 110.70 0.67
CA PRO A 4 -57.92 109.25 0.89
C PRO A 4 -56.46 108.61 0.70
N ARG A 5 -56.14 107.69 1.49
CA ARG A 5 -54.89 106.93 1.43
C ARG A 5 -55.05 105.79 0.43
N SER A 6 -54.04 105.67 -0.48
CA SER A 6 -53.87 104.56 -1.45
C SER A 6 -53.52 103.22 -0.76
N PRO A 7 -53.92 102.07 -1.28
CA PRO A 7 -53.50 100.72 -0.76
C PRO A 7 -52.12 100.32 -1.31
N ARG A 8 -51.28 99.90 -0.39
CA ARG A 8 -49.99 99.26 -0.67
C ARG A 8 -50.17 97.90 -1.35
N SER A 9 -49.61 97.68 -2.53
CA SER A 9 -49.46 96.41 -3.20
C SER A 9 -48.53 95.48 -2.39
N ARG A 10 -49.01 94.27 -2.00
CA ARG A 10 -48.16 93.20 -1.50
C ARG A 10 -47.49 92.51 -2.66
N ASN A 11 -46.20 92.75 -2.85
CA ASN A 11 -45.34 91.92 -3.73
C ASN A 11 -45.21 90.52 -3.11
N SER A 12 -45.88 89.51 -3.70
CA SER A 12 -45.62 88.11 -3.44
C SER A 12 -44.33 87.73 -4.15
N LYS A 13 -43.24 87.62 -3.41
CA LYS A 13 -42.04 86.99 -3.92
C LYS A 13 -42.34 85.48 -4.24
N ALA A 14 -42.40 85.18 -5.53
CA ALA A 14 -42.37 83.79 -5.99
C ALA A 14 -41.10 83.13 -5.49
N ARG A 15 -41.19 82.06 -4.68
CA ARG A 15 -40.06 81.17 -4.32
C ARG A 15 -39.65 80.48 -5.60
N PRO A 16 -38.33 80.48 -5.93
CA PRO A 16 -37.87 79.74 -7.11
C PRO A 16 -38.09 78.21 -6.85
N ALA A 17 -38.77 77.55 -7.79
CA ALA A 17 -38.83 76.07 -7.91
C ALA A 17 -37.47 75.53 -8.34
N LEU A 18 -36.49 75.61 -7.39
CA LEU A 18 -35.09 75.19 -7.53
C LEU A 18 -34.81 74.06 -6.59
N GLY A 19 -35.25 72.90 -6.93
CA GLY A 19 -34.95 71.74 -6.10
C GLY A 19 -34.95 70.42 -6.87
N LEU A 20 -36.02 70.14 -7.60
CA LEU A 20 -36.27 68.81 -8.18
C LEU A 20 -35.21 68.44 -9.25
N ASN A 21 -34.88 69.33 -10.17
CA ASN A 21 -33.89 69.05 -11.25
C ASN A 21 -32.44 68.93 -10.73
N LYS A 22 -32.06 69.68 -9.67
CA LYS A 22 -30.73 69.54 -9.08
C LYS A 22 -30.60 68.21 -8.29
N TRP A 23 -31.65 67.84 -7.54
CA TRP A 23 -31.69 66.58 -6.82
C TRP A 23 -31.71 65.41 -7.79
N LEU A 24 -32.45 65.46 -8.90
CA LEU A 24 -32.43 64.46 -9.97
C LEU A 24 -31.05 64.32 -10.62
N SER A 25 -30.40 65.47 -10.91
CA SER A 25 -29.02 65.49 -11.46
C SER A 25 -27.99 64.93 -10.49
N TRP A 26 -28.06 65.23 -9.18
CA TRP A 26 -27.19 64.64 -8.17
C TRP A 26 -27.49 63.15 -7.98
N ALA A 27 -28.73 62.72 -7.95
CA ALA A 27 -29.12 61.31 -7.91
C ALA A 27 -28.62 60.55 -9.15
N LEU A 28 -28.68 61.15 -10.33
CA LEU A 28 -28.16 60.56 -11.58
C LEU A 28 -26.61 60.43 -11.56
N LYS A 29 -25.92 61.48 -11.06
CA LYS A 29 -24.45 61.44 -10.90
C LYS A 29 -24.00 60.42 -9.84
N LEU A 30 -24.67 60.35 -8.69
CA LEU A 30 -24.42 59.34 -7.66
C LEU A 30 -24.74 57.95 -8.18
N GLY A 31 -25.82 57.76 -8.95
CA GLY A 31 -26.17 56.52 -9.63
C GLY A 31 -25.11 56.09 -10.63
N LEU A 32 -24.57 57.07 -11.43
CA LEU A 32 -23.49 56.77 -12.39
C LEU A 32 -22.19 56.40 -11.67
N VAL A 33 -21.81 57.09 -10.61
CA VAL A 33 -20.65 56.74 -9.78
C VAL A 33 -20.85 55.38 -9.15
N GLY A 34 -22.03 55.08 -8.62
CA GLY A 34 -22.39 53.76 -8.05
C GLY A 34 -22.27 52.63 -9.12
N LEU A 35 -22.72 52.95 -10.35
CA LEU A 35 -22.65 52.02 -11.48
C LEU A 35 -21.20 51.71 -11.92
N VAL A 36 -20.34 52.74 -11.94
CA VAL A 36 -18.90 52.61 -12.25
C VAL A 36 -18.20 51.82 -11.16
N LEU A 37 -18.50 52.07 -9.90
CA LEU A 37 -17.95 51.31 -8.78
C LEU A 37 -18.41 49.85 -8.81
N LEU A 38 -19.69 49.59 -9.11
CA LEU A 38 -20.25 48.24 -9.25
C LEU A 38 -19.61 47.52 -10.44
N ALA A 39 -19.38 48.20 -11.58
CA ALA A 39 -18.71 47.64 -12.73
C ALA A 39 -17.25 47.29 -12.41
N GLY A 40 -16.51 48.18 -11.74
CA GLY A 40 -15.15 47.89 -11.27
C GLY A 40 -15.08 46.72 -10.31
N PHE A 41 -16.05 46.63 -9.39
CA PHE A 41 -16.15 45.51 -8.47
C PHE A 41 -16.52 44.19 -9.16
N ALA A 42 -17.41 44.23 -10.17
CA ALA A 42 -17.75 43.08 -10.99
C ALA A 42 -16.53 42.56 -11.78
N ILE A 43 -15.74 43.47 -12.36
CA ILE A 43 -14.50 43.14 -13.06
C ILE A 43 -13.47 42.48 -12.09
N TYR A 44 -13.36 43.02 -10.88
CA TYR A 44 -12.52 42.38 -9.83
C TYR A 44 -13.00 40.97 -9.48
N LEU A 45 -14.31 40.77 -9.24
CA LEU A 45 -14.88 39.48 -8.97
C LEU A 45 -14.72 38.49 -10.14
N ASP A 46 -14.84 39.03 -11.37
CA ASP A 46 -14.65 38.24 -12.60
C ASP A 46 -13.20 37.70 -12.70
N ALA A 47 -12.21 38.57 -12.46
CA ALA A 47 -10.81 38.18 -12.41
C ALA A 47 -10.57 37.05 -11.34
N VAL A 48 -11.16 37.22 -10.15
CA VAL A 48 -11.08 36.21 -9.07
C VAL A 48 -11.72 34.89 -9.49
N VAL A 49 -12.87 34.93 -10.18
CA VAL A 49 -13.56 33.71 -10.67
C VAL A 49 -12.69 33.02 -11.72
N GLN A 50 -12.20 33.77 -12.72
CA GLN A 50 -11.36 33.18 -13.77
C GLN A 50 -10.05 32.62 -13.23
N GLU A 51 -9.31 33.36 -12.40
CA GLU A 51 -8.04 32.91 -11.84
C GLU A 51 -8.20 31.63 -10.99
N LYS A 52 -9.19 31.61 -10.10
CA LYS A 52 -9.40 30.44 -9.21
C LYS A 52 -10.05 29.25 -9.88
N PHE A 53 -10.94 29.45 -10.86
CA PHE A 53 -11.65 28.38 -11.50
C PHE A 53 -10.93 27.81 -12.73
N SER A 54 -10.17 28.62 -13.50
CA SER A 54 -9.35 28.15 -14.61
C SER A 54 -7.96 27.68 -14.19
N GLY A 55 -7.34 28.31 -13.17
CA GLY A 55 -6.02 27.95 -12.66
C GLY A 55 -6.02 26.71 -11.74
N ARG A 56 -7.14 26.37 -11.16
CA ARG A 56 -7.35 25.16 -10.35
C ARG A 56 -8.35 24.21 -10.99
N ARG A 57 -8.08 23.78 -12.20
CA ARG A 57 -8.60 22.47 -12.59
C ARG A 57 -7.95 21.47 -11.66
N TRP A 58 -8.58 21.27 -10.49
CA TRP A 58 -8.33 20.24 -9.50
C TRP A 58 -6.90 19.67 -9.55
N THR A 59 -6.05 20.00 -8.58
CA THR A 59 -4.88 19.17 -8.31
C THR A 59 -5.39 17.76 -8.13
N ILE A 60 -5.18 16.92 -9.12
CA ILE A 60 -5.61 15.53 -9.05
C ILE A 60 -4.48 14.76 -8.43
N PRO A 61 -4.60 14.32 -7.17
CA PRO A 61 -3.53 13.55 -6.53
C PRO A 61 -3.30 12.25 -7.29
N ALA A 62 -2.05 11.84 -7.37
CA ALA A 62 -1.74 10.54 -7.95
C ALA A 62 -2.40 9.42 -7.15
N LYS A 63 -3.00 8.47 -7.86
CA LYS A 63 -3.64 7.27 -7.28
C LYS A 63 -2.66 6.12 -7.27
N VAL A 64 -2.46 5.50 -6.12
CA VAL A 64 -1.56 4.35 -5.95
C VAL A 64 -2.40 3.08 -5.84
N TYR A 65 -2.17 2.17 -6.76
CA TYR A 65 -2.89 0.89 -6.86
C TYR A 65 -1.99 -0.27 -6.43
N ALA A 66 -2.58 -1.25 -5.75
CA ALA A 66 -2.00 -2.56 -5.52
C ALA A 66 -1.76 -3.31 -6.85
N ARG A 67 -1.20 -4.51 -6.76
CA ARG A 67 -1.19 -5.42 -7.91
C ARG A 67 -2.62 -5.75 -8.35
N PRO A 68 -2.91 -5.87 -9.63
CA PRO A 68 -4.12 -6.54 -10.08
C PRO A 68 -4.05 -8.03 -9.72
N LEU A 69 -5.18 -8.62 -9.33
CA LEU A 69 -5.27 -10.06 -9.16
C LEU A 69 -5.54 -10.73 -10.51
N GLU A 70 -4.58 -11.48 -11.01
CA GLU A 70 -4.69 -12.25 -12.25
C GLU A 70 -5.12 -13.69 -11.90
N LEU A 71 -6.31 -14.07 -12.32
CA LEU A 71 -6.87 -15.41 -12.12
C LEU A 71 -6.54 -16.28 -13.33
N PHE A 72 -5.98 -17.46 -13.06
CA PHE A 72 -5.72 -18.48 -14.07
C PHE A 72 -5.78 -19.88 -13.42
N ASN A 73 -5.96 -20.90 -14.24
CA ASN A 73 -5.99 -22.28 -13.73
C ASN A 73 -4.61 -22.70 -13.19
N GLY A 74 -4.57 -23.19 -11.95
CA GLY A 74 -3.31 -23.50 -11.26
C GLY A 74 -2.76 -22.37 -10.39
N LEU A 75 -3.37 -21.18 -10.38
CA LEU A 75 -2.97 -20.09 -9.47
C LEU A 75 -3.08 -20.57 -8.02
N LYS A 76 -2.00 -20.36 -7.27
CA LYS A 76 -1.96 -20.59 -5.82
C LYS A 76 -2.74 -19.48 -5.11
N LEU A 77 -4.00 -19.73 -4.87
CA LEU A 77 -4.93 -18.81 -4.21
C LEU A 77 -6.01 -19.63 -3.53
N SER A 78 -6.13 -19.51 -2.21
CA SER A 78 -7.22 -20.16 -1.48
C SER A 78 -8.54 -19.43 -1.73
N ARG A 79 -9.66 -20.18 -1.64
CA ARG A 79 -10.99 -19.56 -1.72
C ARG A 79 -11.19 -18.46 -0.66
N GLU A 80 -10.65 -18.66 0.53
CA GLU A 80 -10.73 -17.69 1.62
C GLU A 80 -9.99 -16.39 1.30
N ASP A 81 -8.75 -16.50 0.82
CA ASP A 81 -7.96 -15.34 0.39
C ASP A 81 -8.62 -14.58 -0.78
N PHE A 82 -9.20 -15.34 -1.74
CA PHE A 82 -9.95 -14.74 -2.83
C PHE A 82 -11.16 -13.94 -2.34
N LEU A 83 -11.94 -14.49 -1.41
CA LEU A 83 -13.09 -13.78 -0.83
C LEU A 83 -12.66 -12.54 -0.03
N ARG A 84 -11.52 -12.59 0.66
CA ARG A 84 -10.95 -11.42 1.35
C ARG A 84 -10.56 -10.33 0.35
N GLU A 85 -9.96 -10.69 -0.77
CA GLU A 85 -9.62 -9.72 -1.82
C GLU A 85 -10.87 -9.08 -2.42
N LEU A 86 -11.92 -9.86 -2.69
CA LEU A 86 -13.21 -9.34 -3.13
C LEU A 86 -13.87 -8.41 -2.10
N ASP A 87 -13.79 -8.77 -0.82
CA ASP A 87 -14.32 -7.93 0.26
C ASP A 87 -13.51 -6.60 0.36
N ALA A 88 -12.18 -6.65 0.21
CA ALA A 88 -11.33 -5.45 0.17
C ALA A 88 -11.63 -4.56 -1.04
N LEU A 89 -11.96 -5.15 -2.20
CA LEU A 89 -12.40 -4.46 -3.40
C LEU A 89 -13.86 -3.97 -3.32
N GLY A 90 -14.59 -4.28 -2.25
CA GLY A 90 -15.97 -3.87 -2.06
C GLY A 90 -16.96 -4.59 -2.98
N TYR A 91 -16.72 -5.87 -3.33
CA TYR A 91 -17.69 -6.67 -4.06
C TYR A 91 -18.90 -6.99 -3.18
N ARG A 92 -20.09 -6.74 -3.72
CA ARG A 92 -21.34 -6.99 -3.00
C ARG A 92 -21.77 -8.45 -3.18
N ARG A 93 -22.00 -9.12 -2.06
CA ARG A 93 -22.53 -10.50 -2.06
C ARG A 93 -24.01 -10.49 -2.37
N GLU A 94 -24.40 -11.16 -3.44
CA GLU A 94 -25.79 -11.29 -3.90
C GLU A 94 -26.12 -12.78 -4.18
N PRO A 95 -27.40 -13.19 -4.10
CA PRO A 95 -27.78 -14.57 -4.42
C PRO A 95 -27.46 -14.96 -5.88
N SER A 96 -27.52 -13.98 -6.80
CA SER A 96 -27.12 -14.11 -8.20
C SER A 96 -26.40 -12.84 -8.63
N VAL A 97 -25.43 -12.99 -9.53
CA VAL A 97 -24.64 -11.87 -10.04
C VAL A 97 -25.52 -10.98 -10.92
N SER A 98 -25.71 -9.71 -10.52
CA SER A 98 -26.60 -8.74 -11.18
C SER A 98 -25.87 -7.73 -12.06
N GLY A 99 -24.61 -7.38 -11.77
CA GLY A 99 -23.85 -6.36 -12.48
C GLY A 99 -22.39 -6.28 -12.00
N PRO A 100 -21.60 -5.35 -12.53
CA PRO A 100 -20.21 -5.15 -12.10
C PRO A 100 -20.10 -4.94 -10.59
N GLY A 101 -19.05 -5.50 -9.98
CA GLY A 101 -18.82 -5.41 -8.52
C GLY A 101 -19.76 -6.26 -7.68
N THR A 102 -20.44 -7.26 -8.27
CA THR A 102 -21.27 -8.22 -7.54
C THR A 102 -20.68 -9.62 -7.58
N VAL A 103 -20.89 -10.40 -6.50
CA VAL A 103 -20.39 -11.76 -6.35
C VAL A 103 -21.46 -12.66 -5.74
N SER A 104 -21.59 -13.86 -6.28
CA SER A 104 -22.38 -14.97 -5.73
C SER A 104 -21.46 -16.09 -5.27
N VAL A 105 -21.60 -16.51 -4.02
CA VAL A 105 -20.71 -17.48 -3.37
C VAL A 105 -21.46 -18.78 -3.16
N ALA A 106 -21.14 -19.80 -3.97
CA ALA A 106 -21.65 -21.15 -3.81
C ALA A 106 -20.60 -22.07 -3.15
N ALA A 107 -21.00 -23.27 -2.74
CA ALA A 107 -20.10 -24.24 -2.09
C ALA A 107 -18.90 -24.63 -2.98
N SER A 108 -19.13 -24.84 -4.27
CA SER A 108 -18.13 -25.34 -5.23
C SER A 108 -17.50 -24.27 -6.12
N ALA A 109 -18.03 -23.05 -6.14
CA ALA A 109 -17.56 -22.01 -7.04
C ALA A 109 -17.91 -20.60 -6.51
N VAL A 110 -17.14 -19.63 -6.94
CA VAL A 110 -17.44 -18.22 -6.76
C VAL A 110 -17.69 -17.62 -8.14
N GLU A 111 -18.85 -17.02 -8.32
CA GLU A 111 -19.22 -16.35 -9.55
C GLU A 111 -19.29 -14.85 -9.31
N LEU A 112 -18.64 -14.05 -10.15
CA LEU A 112 -18.58 -12.59 -10.00
C LEU A 112 -18.68 -11.90 -11.36
N ASN A 113 -19.05 -10.62 -11.32
CA ASN A 113 -18.90 -9.74 -12.46
C ASN A 113 -17.82 -8.72 -12.14
N THR A 114 -16.70 -8.79 -12.87
CA THR A 114 -15.57 -7.87 -12.67
C THR A 114 -15.98 -6.45 -13.03
N ARG A 115 -15.28 -5.47 -12.54
CA ARG A 115 -15.40 -4.07 -13.00
C ARG A 115 -14.51 -3.86 -14.21
N GLY A 116 -14.97 -3.04 -15.18
CA GLY A 116 -14.09 -2.57 -16.24
C GLY A 116 -12.98 -1.69 -15.66
N PHE A 117 -11.75 -1.89 -16.12
CA PHE A 117 -10.61 -1.14 -15.60
C PHE A 117 -9.56 -0.85 -16.67
N GLN A 118 -8.93 0.33 -16.58
CA GLN A 118 -7.79 0.70 -17.41
C GLN A 118 -6.51 0.24 -16.73
N PHE A 119 -6.00 -0.91 -17.13
CA PHE A 119 -4.70 -1.44 -16.70
C PHE A 119 -3.55 -0.75 -17.44
N TYR A 120 -2.34 -1.02 -17.02
CA TYR A 120 -1.15 -0.45 -17.66
C TYR A 120 -0.83 -1.10 -19.02
N GLU A 121 -1.42 -2.25 -19.36
CA GLU A 121 -1.38 -2.86 -20.69
C GLU A 121 -2.53 -2.43 -21.61
N GLY A 122 -3.62 -1.93 -21.05
CA GLY A 122 -4.81 -1.52 -21.81
C GLY A 122 -6.10 -1.59 -20.99
N ALA A 123 -7.21 -1.18 -21.61
CA ALA A 123 -8.52 -1.25 -20.99
C ALA A 123 -9.13 -2.65 -21.13
N GLU A 124 -9.69 -3.16 -20.04
CA GLU A 124 -10.48 -4.39 -20.03
C GLU A 124 -11.93 -4.10 -19.62
N PRO A 125 -12.92 -4.61 -20.35
CA PRO A 125 -14.32 -4.47 -19.98
C PRO A 125 -14.70 -5.35 -18.79
N ALA A 126 -15.81 -5.00 -18.14
CA ALA A 126 -16.41 -5.87 -17.13
C ALA A 126 -16.81 -7.22 -17.77
N GLN A 127 -16.56 -8.31 -17.04
CA GLN A 127 -16.88 -9.65 -17.50
C GLN A 127 -17.40 -10.54 -16.37
N ARG A 128 -18.32 -11.45 -16.69
CA ARG A 128 -18.84 -12.41 -15.73
C ARG A 128 -18.00 -13.67 -15.73
N VAL A 129 -17.40 -13.97 -14.56
CA VAL A 129 -16.40 -15.01 -14.38
C VAL A 129 -16.85 -15.98 -13.28
N ARG A 130 -16.60 -17.26 -13.50
CA ARG A 130 -16.78 -18.33 -12.51
C ARG A 130 -15.44 -18.95 -12.17
N VAL A 131 -15.11 -18.96 -10.88
CA VAL A 131 -13.83 -19.47 -10.31
C VAL A 131 -14.13 -20.69 -9.45
N ARG A 132 -13.43 -21.81 -9.69
CA ARG A 132 -13.47 -23.02 -8.87
C ARG A 132 -12.14 -23.19 -8.13
N PHE A 133 -12.21 -23.79 -6.96
CA PHE A 133 -11.05 -24.00 -6.09
C PHE A 133 -10.90 -25.48 -5.73
N ASN A 134 -9.64 -25.91 -5.62
CA ASN A 134 -9.26 -27.20 -5.02
C ASN A 134 -8.13 -26.94 -4.02
N GLY A 135 -8.44 -27.04 -2.72
CA GLY A 135 -7.51 -26.63 -1.67
C GLY A 135 -7.10 -25.16 -1.80
N ASN A 136 -5.80 -24.95 -1.91
CA ASN A 136 -5.21 -23.60 -2.05
C ASN A 136 -4.94 -23.20 -3.51
N TYR A 137 -5.61 -23.82 -4.47
CA TYR A 137 -5.39 -23.53 -5.89
C TYR A 137 -6.69 -23.28 -6.63
N VAL A 138 -6.63 -22.38 -7.61
CA VAL A 138 -7.69 -22.22 -8.61
C VAL A 138 -7.67 -23.45 -9.52
N SER A 139 -8.77 -24.20 -9.54
CA SER A 139 -8.90 -25.45 -10.31
C SER A 139 -9.76 -25.34 -11.57
N GLY A 140 -10.31 -24.16 -11.82
CA GLY A 140 -11.07 -23.89 -13.04
C GLY A 140 -11.49 -22.43 -13.14
N LEU A 141 -11.38 -21.87 -14.33
CA LEU A 141 -11.75 -20.50 -14.67
C LEU A 141 -12.60 -20.50 -15.94
N SER A 142 -13.81 -19.94 -15.89
CA SER A 142 -14.70 -19.91 -17.05
C SER A 142 -15.60 -18.68 -17.06
N GLN A 143 -16.11 -18.33 -18.23
CA GLN A 143 -17.22 -17.38 -18.36
C GLN A 143 -18.52 -17.97 -17.82
N ALA A 144 -19.55 -17.13 -17.63
CA ALA A 144 -20.87 -17.57 -17.18
C ALA A 144 -21.53 -18.60 -18.11
N ASN A 145 -21.24 -18.54 -19.43
CA ASN A 145 -21.70 -19.50 -20.43
C ASN A 145 -20.94 -20.83 -20.44
N GLY A 146 -19.98 -21.02 -19.53
CA GLY A 146 -19.16 -22.22 -19.42
C GLY A 146 -17.91 -22.26 -20.30
N LYS A 147 -17.67 -21.27 -21.16
CA LYS A 147 -16.45 -21.18 -21.97
C LYS A 147 -15.24 -20.97 -21.03
N GLU A 148 -14.22 -21.80 -21.17
CA GLU A 148 -12.98 -21.67 -20.41
C GLU A 148 -12.26 -20.36 -20.73
N LEU A 149 -11.68 -19.76 -19.70
CA LEU A 149 -10.84 -18.56 -19.77
C LEU A 149 -9.40 -18.94 -19.40
N ALA A 150 -8.44 -18.46 -20.20
CA ALA A 150 -7.03 -18.59 -19.86
C ALA A 150 -6.66 -17.70 -18.67
N VAL A 151 -7.13 -16.45 -18.68
CA VAL A 151 -6.87 -15.44 -17.63
C VAL A 151 -8.11 -14.57 -17.46
N ALA A 152 -8.35 -14.11 -16.24
CA ALA A 152 -9.25 -13.01 -15.92
C ALA A 152 -8.59 -12.13 -14.87
N ARG A 153 -8.74 -10.80 -14.98
CA ARG A 153 -8.16 -9.85 -14.02
C ARG A 153 -9.24 -9.14 -13.22
N LEU A 154 -8.95 -8.91 -11.95
CA LEU A 154 -9.71 -7.98 -11.12
C LEU A 154 -9.02 -6.61 -11.15
N GLU A 155 -9.81 -5.57 -11.04
CA GLU A 155 -9.28 -4.22 -10.82
C GLU A 155 -8.41 -4.20 -9.56
N PRO A 156 -7.28 -3.47 -9.57
CA PRO A 156 -6.39 -3.42 -8.41
C PRO A 156 -6.99 -2.55 -7.31
N LEU A 157 -6.75 -2.94 -6.06
CA LEU A 157 -7.15 -2.16 -4.88
C LEU A 157 -6.46 -0.79 -4.89
N LEU A 158 -7.23 0.28 -4.72
CA LEU A 158 -6.67 1.61 -4.45
C LEU A 158 -6.15 1.64 -3.01
N ILE A 159 -4.83 1.72 -2.85
CA ILE A 159 -4.17 1.66 -1.53
C ILE A 159 -3.87 3.03 -0.95
N GLY A 160 -3.99 4.10 -1.73
CA GLY A 160 -3.83 5.48 -1.28
C GLY A 160 -3.63 6.46 -2.43
N GLY A 161 -3.36 7.71 -2.07
CA GLY A 161 -3.02 8.78 -3.00
C GLY A 161 -1.81 9.57 -2.51
N LEU A 162 -1.12 10.25 -3.42
CA LEU A 162 -0.06 11.20 -3.10
C LEU A 162 -0.66 12.59 -3.11
N TYR A 163 -0.95 13.13 -1.93
CA TYR A 163 -1.62 14.41 -1.76
C TYR A 163 -0.64 15.56 -1.52
N PRO A 164 -0.97 16.81 -1.91
CA PRO A 164 -0.27 17.99 -1.44
C PRO A 164 -0.34 18.09 0.09
N ALA A 165 0.53 18.89 0.69
CA ALA A 165 0.63 19.05 2.15
C ALA A 165 -0.64 19.54 2.87
N HIS A 166 -1.68 19.94 2.14
CA HIS A 166 -2.98 20.36 2.67
C HIS A 166 -3.97 19.19 2.58
N HIS A 167 -4.34 18.63 3.68
CA HIS A 167 -5.13 17.43 3.99
C HIS A 167 -6.56 17.36 3.38
N GLU A 168 -6.75 17.71 2.12
CA GLU A 168 -8.04 17.60 1.44
C GLU A 168 -8.04 16.41 0.48
N ASP A 169 -8.71 15.34 0.87
CA ASP A 169 -8.92 14.19 -0.02
C ASP A 169 -10.17 14.38 -0.87
N ARG A 170 -10.02 14.04 -2.16
CA ARG A 170 -11.13 14.01 -3.10
C ARG A 170 -10.99 12.81 -4.03
N ILE A 171 -12.09 12.12 -4.29
CA ILE A 171 -12.19 11.18 -5.40
C ILE A 171 -12.96 11.91 -6.48
N LEU A 172 -12.23 12.47 -7.44
CA LEU A 172 -12.85 13.21 -8.52
C LEU A 172 -13.64 12.29 -9.44
N VAL A 173 -14.80 12.77 -9.84
CA VAL A 173 -15.70 12.09 -10.78
C VAL A 173 -16.01 13.01 -11.94
N LYS A 174 -16.11 12.43 -13.15
CA LYS A 174 -16.61 13.12 -14.34
C LYS A 174 -18.11 12.85 -14.50
N LEU A 175 -18.83 13.75 -15.15
CA LEU A 175 -20.28 13.61 -15.34
C LEU A 175 -20.69 12.36 -16.11
N ASP A 176 -19.84 11.84 -16.99
CA ASP A 176 -20.04 10.59 -17.72
C ASP A 176 -19.83 9.33 -16.87
N GLN A 177 -19.22 9.48 -15.69
CA GLN A 177 -18.93 8.40 -14.74
C GLN A 177 -19.95 8.30 -13.60
N VAL A 178 -20.92 9.20 -13.53
CA VAL A 178 -21.94 9.20 -12.47
C VAL A 178 -23.28 8.68 -12.99
N PRO A 179 -24.09 8.03 -12.13
CA PRO A 179 -25.43 7.61 -12.51
C PRO A 179 -26.29 8.81 -12.91
N THR A 180 -27.02 8.73 -14.01
CA THR A 180 -27.93 9.81 -14.45
C THR A 180 -28.92 10.22 -13.37
N TYR A 181 -29.47 9.27 -12.62
CA TYR A 181 -30.41 9.57 -11.53
C TYR A 181 -29.76 10.31 -10.36
N LEU A 182 -28.41 10.35 -10.23
CA LEU A 182 -27.74 11.23 -9.24
C LEU A 182 -27.92 12.70 -9.64
N ILE A 183 -27.70 13.01 -10.92
CA ILE A 183 -27.84 14.36 -11.47
C ILE A 183 -29.31 14.78 -11.35
N ASP A 184 -30.23 13.93 -11.78
CA ASP A 184 -31.66 14.20 -11.73
C ASP A 184 -32.16 14.39 -10.30
N THR A 185 -31.67 13.56 -9.36
CA THR A 185 -31.98 13.71 -7.93
C THR A 185 -31.48 15.03 -7.37
N LEU A 186 -30.23 15.39 -7.69
CA LEU A 186 -29.62 16.62 -7.20
C LEU A 186 -30.36 17.86 -7.71
N VAL A 187 -30.67 17.89 -9.01
CA VAL A 187 -31.44 18.96 -9.65
C VAL A 187 -32.87 19.02 -9.07
N ALA A 188 -33.56 17.89 -8.97
CA ALA A 188 -34.92 17.85 -8.45
C ALA A 188 -35.05 18.35 -6.99
N VAL A 189 -34.04 18.10 -6.16
CA VAL A 189 -34.05 18.42 -4.72
C VAL A 189 -33.49 19.79 -4.42
N GLU A 190 -32.34 20.14 -5.02
CA GLU A 190 -31.59 21.35 -4.67
C GLU A 190 -31.90 22.54 -5.59
N ASP A 191 -32.13 22.32 -6.90
CA ASP A 191 -32.29 23.39 -7.88
C ASP A 191 -33.08 22.96 -9.12
N ARG A 192 -34.42 22.94 -9.03
CA ARG A 192 -35.30 22.45 -10.11
C ARG A 192 -35.18 23.21 -11.43
N ASP A 193 -34.76 24.48 -11.37
CA ASP A 193 -34.59 25.35 -12.55
C ASP A 193 -33.14 25.42 -13.03
N PHE A 194 -32.24 24.54 -12.54
CA PHE A 194 -30.81 24.59 -12.79
C PHE A 194 -30.44 24.81 -14.26
N TRP A 195 -31.10 24.09 -15.16
CA TRP A 195 -30.78 24.15 -16.59
C TRP A 195 -31.28 25.44 -17.28
N ASN A 196 -32.17 26.24 -16.62
CA ASN A 196 -32.89 27.36 -17.27
C ASN A 196 -32.48 28.73 -16.75
N HIS A 197 -31.84 28.85 -15.58
CA HIS A 197 -31.41 30.14 -15.06
C HIS A 197 -29.93 30.40 -15.35
N HIS A 198 -29.48 31.64 -15.13
CA HIS A 198 -28.09 32.09 -15.30
C HIS A 198 -27.48 32.47 -13.92
N GLY A 199 -27.08 31.49 -13.15
CA GLY A 199 -26.44 31.67 -11.82
C GLY A 199 -27.42 31.91 -10.66
N VAL A 200 -28.48 32.68 -10.88
CA VAL A 200 -29.48 33.02 -9.87
C VAL A 200 -30.89 32.77 -10.42
N SER A 201 -31.76 32.12 -9.67
CA SER A 201 -33.15 31.90 -10.00
C SER A 201 -34.06 32.89 -9.26
N LEU A 202 -34.48 33.98 -9.93
CA LEU A 202 -35.41 34.95 -9.37
C LEU A 202 -36.74 34.31 -8.95
N LYS A 203 -37.22 33.32 -9.70
CA LYS A 203 -38.43 32.54 -9.43
C LYS A 203 -38.30 31.74 -8.15
N SER A 204 -37.14 31.12 -7.89
CA SER A 204 -36.85 30.39 -6.66
C SER A 204 -36.73 31.30 -5.44
N VAL A 205 -36.12 32.49 -5.62
CA VAL A 205 -36.04 33.52 -4.57
C VAL A 205 -37.44 34.03 -4.20
N ALA A 206 -38.27 34.40 -5.19
CA ALA A 206 -39.63 34.87 -4.95
C ALA A 206 -40.48 33.81 -4.25
N ARG A 207 -40.41 32.54 -4.69
CA ARG A 207 -41.08 31.42 -4.02
C ARG A 207 -40.61 31.21 -2.58
N ALA A 208 -39.31 31.27 -2.32
CA ALA A 208 -38.75 31.12 -0.98
C ALA A 208 -39.21 32.23 -0.03
N VAL A 209 -39.24 33.49 -0.52
CA VAL A 209 -39.78 34.64 0.23
C VAL A 209 -41.26 34.43 0.56
N TRP A 210 -42.08 34.02 -0.41
CA TRP A 210 -43.49 33.75 -0.22
C TRP A 210 -43.74 32.64 0.82
N VAL A 211 -43.07 31.49 0.67
CA VAL A 211 -43.25 30.35 1.57
C VAL A 211 -42.75 30.66 3.00
N ASN A 212 -41.63 31.38 3.14
CA ASN A 212 -41.08 31.72 4.44
C ASN A 212 -41.92 32.80 5.19
N THR A 213 -42.49 33.75 4.44
CA THR A 213 -43.37 34.77 5.02
C THR A 213 -44.73 34.18 5.43
N THR A 214 -45.29 33.27 4.63
CA THR A 214 -46.59 32.62 4.96
C THR A 214 -46.45 31.58 6.07
N ALA A 215 -45.29 30.91 6.19
CA ALA A 215 -45.05 29.88 7.21
C ALA A 215 -44.48 30.46 8.55
N GLY A 216 -44.10 31.72 8.60
CA GLY A 216 -43.48 32.35 9.80
C GLY A 216 -42.13 31.72 10.19
N GLN A 217 -41.58 30.85 9.38
CA GLN A 217 -40.33 30.10 9.63
C GLN A 217 -39.54 29.93 8.31
N LEU A 218 -38.20 29.88 8.42
CA LEU A 218 -37.31 29.60 7.28
C LEU A 218 -37.43 28.12 6.85
N ARG A 219 -38.43 27.80 6.03
CA ARG A 219 -38.71 26.44 5.56
C ARG A 219 -38.04 26.10 4.23
N GLN A 220 -37.88 27.08 3.34
CA GLN A 220 -37.36 26.84 1.97
C GLN A 220 -36.18 27.75 1.67
N GLY A 221 -35.08 27.17 1.11
CA GLY A 221 -33.94 27.89 0.57
C GLY A 221 -34.18 28.27 -0.88
N GLY A 222 -33.70 29.44 -1.30
CA GLY A 222 -33.80 29.94 -2.68
C GLY A 222 -32.45 30.06 -3.37
N SER A 223 -31.39 29.40 -2.89
CA SER A 223 -30.07 29.43 -3.50
C SER A 223 -29.94 28.33 -4.55
N THR A 224 -29.34 28.66 -5.71
CA THR A 224 -29.07 27.75 -6.79
C THR A 224 -27.82 26.86 -6.50
N LEU A 225 -27.64 25.76 -7.26
CA LEU A 225 -26.43 24.93 -7.22
C LEU A 225 -25.17 25.74 -7.52
N THR A 226 -25.24 26.67 -8.49
CA THR A 226 -24.15 27.58 -8.81
C THR A 226 -23.79 28.50 -7.63
N GLN A 227 -24.79 29.05 -6.92
CA GLN A 227 -24.55 29.82 -5.71
C GLN A 227 -23.95 29.00 -4.58
N GLN A 228 -24.39 27.73 -4.43
CA GLN A 228 -23.81 26.83 -3.44
C GLN A 228 -22.38 26.48 -3.77
N LEU A 229 -22.04 26.26 -5.05
CA LEU A 229 -20.66 26.06 -5.51
C LEU A 229 -19.79 27.27 -5.20
N VAL A 230 -20.24 28.48 -5.60
CA VAL A 230 -19.54 29.74 -5.31
C VAL A 230 -19.28 29.90 -3.82
N LYS A 231 -20.28 29.67 -3.00
CA LYS A 231 -20.17 29.74 -1.54
C LYS A 231 -19.06 28.80 -1.03
N ASN A 232 -19.04 27.55 -1.48
CA ASN A 232 -18.08 26.53 -0.99
C ASN A 232 -16.68 26.78 -1.52
N PHE A 233 -16.53 27.29 -2.73
CA PHE A 233 -15.26 27.40 -3.43
C PHE A 233 -14.55 28.75 -3.23
N PHE A 234 -15.29 29.87 -3.12
CA PHE A 234 -14.71 31.22 -3.12
C PHE A 234 -14.90 31.98 -1.83
N LEU A 235 -15.90 31.62 -0.99
CA LEU A 235 -16.36 32.45 0.12
C LEU A 235 -16.17 31.78 1.48
N SER A 236 -16.06 32.60 2.53
CA SER A 236 -16.03 32.11 3.92
C SER A 236 -17.44 31.71 4.42
N ASN A 237 -17.48 30.92 5.52
CA ASN A 237 -18.74 30.47 6.12
C ASN A 237 -19.50 31.56 6.93
N GLU A 238 -19.03 32.82 6.91
CA GLU A 238 -19.69 33.94 7.61
C GLU A 238 -21.06 34.26 6.99
N ARG A 239 -22.05 34.52 7.82
CA ARG A 239 -23.40 34.88 7.39
C ARG A 239 -23.57 36.39 7.37
N SER A 240 -23.31 37.03 6.20
CA SER A 240 -23.53 38.47 5.98
C SER A 240 -24.30 38.72 4.69
N LEU A 241 -25.01 39.85 4.61
CA LEU A 241 -25.69 40.27 3.38
C LEU A 241 -24.69 40.55 2.25
N SER A 242 -23.54 41.16 2.55
CA SER A 242 -22.48 41.43 1.57
C SER A 242 -21.97 40.13 0.94
N ARG A 243 -21.75 39.09 1.76
CA ARG A 243 -21.38 37.76 1.25
C ARG A 243 -22.45 37.18 0.31
N LYS A 244 -23.74 37.37 0.63
CA LYS A 244 -24.82 36.85 -0.23
C LYS A 244 -24.95 37.58 -1.55
N ILE A 245 -24.63 38.88 -1.59
CA ILE A 245 -24.52 39.66 -2.81
C ILE A 245 -23.34 39.20 -3.66
N ASN A 246 -22.18 39.03 -3.05
CA ASN A 246 -20.99 38.51 -3.74
C ASN A 246 -21.24 37.09 -4.31
N GLU A 247 -21.88 36.23 -3.53
CA GLU A 247 -22.29 34.89 -3.98
C GLU A 247 -23.16 34.95 -5.22
N ALA A 248 -24.16 35.85 -5.27
CA ALA A 248 -25.05 36.00 -6.40
C ALA A 248 -24.33 36.57 -7.62
N MET A 249 -23.47 37.60 -7.43
CA MET A 249 -22.71 38.20 -8.53
C MET A 249 -21.72 37.20 -9.12
N MET A 250 -20.94 36.51 -8.27
CA MET A 250 -19.97 35.49 -8.72
C MET A 250 -20.67 34.30 -9.40
N ALA A 251 -21.87 33.91 -8.96
CA ALA A 251 -22.65 32.86 -9.60
C ALA A 251 -23.06 33.22 -11.03
N VAL A 252 -23.46 34.48 -11.27
CA VAL A 252 -23.74 35.00 -12.64
C VAL A 252 -22.47 35.02 -13.47
N LEU A 253 -21.36 35.54 -12.91
CA LEU A 253 -20.08 35.63 -13.63
C LEU A 253 -19.55 34.21 -13.97
N LEU A 254 -19.70 33.25 -13.06
CA LEU A 254 -19.31 31.86 -13.31
C LEU A 254 -20.07 31.28 -14.51
N GLU A 255 -21.38 31.47 -14.61
CA GLU A 255 -22.21 30.99 -15.72
C GLU A 255 -22.03 31.77 -17.03
N LEU A 256 -21.36 32.94 -17.01
CA LEU A 256 -20.94 33.64 -18.24
C LEU A 256 -19.70 32.97 -18.89
N HIS A 257 -18.84 32.31 -18.10
CA HIS A 257 -17.58 31.74 -18.58
C HIS A 257 -17.62 30.22 -18.72
N TYR A 258 -18.46 29.53 -17.96
CA TYR A 258 -18.50 28.07 -17.90
C TYR A 258 -19.90 27.54 -18.12
N ASP A 259 -20.00 26.40 -18.79
CA ASP A 259 -21.28 25.79 -19.06
C ASP A 259 -21.87 25.07 -17.81
N LYS A 260 -23.13 24.71 -17.88
CA LYS A 260 -23.86 24.06 -16.80
C LYS A 260 -23.26 22.70 -16.43
N ARG A 261 -22.66 22.00 -17.38
CA ARG A 261 -22.04 20.69 -17.15
C ARG A 261 -20.74 20.84 -16.36
N ASP A 262 -19.90 21.82 -16.70
CA ASP A 262 -18.68 22.13 -15.97
C ASP A 262 -18.96 22.53 -14.52
N ILE A 263 -20.00 23.38 -14.33
CA ILE A 263 -20.47 23.83 -13.01
C ILE A 263 -20.98 22.64 -12.17
N LEU A 264 -21.77 21.76 -12.77
CA LEU A 264 -22.32 20.58 -12.10
C LEU A 264 -21.23 19.58 -11.72
N GLU A 265 -20.29 19.32 -12.64
CA GLU A 265 -19.12 18.46 -12.36
C GLU A 265 -18.30 19.02 -11.20
N SER A 266 -18.07 20.33 -11.21
CA SER A 266 -17.39 21.02 -10.12
C SER A 266 -18.14 20.89 -8.80
N TYR A 267 -19.47 21.04 -8.82
CA TYR A 267 -20.30 20.87 -7.64
C TYR A 267 -20.25 19.45 -7.06
N LEU A 268 -20.32 18.43 -7.90
CA LEU A 268 -20.24 17.03 -7.49
C LEU A 268 -18.90 16.70 -6.79
N ASN A 269 -17.86 17.41 -7.14
CA ASN A 269 -16.51 17.22 -6.59
C ASN A 269 -16.20 18.11 -5.37
N GLU A 270 -16.94 19.22 -5.18
CA GLU A 270 -16.65 20.21 -4.12
C GLU A 270 -17.55 20.12 -2.90
N VAL A 271 -18.80 19.68 -3.07
CA VAL A 271 -19.78 19.76 -1.99
C VAL A 271 -19.32 19.02 -0.74
N PHE A 272 -19.40 19.69 0.41
CA PHE A 272 -19.09 19.09 1.71
C PHE A 272 -20.21 18.12 2.12
N LEU A 273 -19.86 16.85 2.40
CA LEU A 273 -20.80 15.79 2.73
C LEU A 273 -20.54 15.12 4.09
N GLY A 274 -19.51 15.52 4.81
CA GLY A 274 -19.26 14.98 6.13
C GLY A 274 -17.86 15.24 6.64
N GLN A 275 -17.57 14.66 7.81
CA GLN A 275 -16.24 14.75 8.43
C GLN A 275 -15.88 13.45 9.12
N ASP A 276 -14.64 13.02 8.94
CA ASP A 276 -14.02 11.88 9.58
C ASP A 276 -12.81 12.36 10.41
N GLY A 277 -12.97 12.43 11.74
CA GLY A 277 -11.96 13.05 12.59
C GLY A 277 -11.71 14.52 12.24
N GLN A 278 -10.47 14.84 11.87
CA GLN A 278 -10.08 16.18 11.39
C GLN A 278 -10.23 16.36 9.87
N ARG A 279 -10.60 15.32 9.14
CA ARG A 279 -10.64 15.28 7.68
C ARG A 279 -12.06 15.57 7.18
N ALA A 280 -12.19 16.56 6.31
CA ALA A 280 -13.45 16.88 5.62
C ALA A 280 -13.69 15.92 4.44
N ILE A 281 -14.93 15.50 4.25
CA ILE A 281 -15.37 14.66 3.13
C ILE A 281 -16.02 15.57 2.11
N HIS A 282 -15.28 15.83 1.04
CA HIS A 282 -15.72 16.63 -0.08
C HIS A 282 -16.02 15.77 -1.32
N GLY A 283 -17.08 16.10 -2.01
CA GLY A 283 -17.53 15.45 -3.24
C GLY A 283 -18.26 14.13 -3.03
N PHE A 284 -19.12 13.81 -4.02
CA PHE A 284 -19.92 12.58 -4.01
C PHE A 284 -19.08 11.32 -4.18
N GLY A 285 -17.98 11.40 -4.94
CA GLY A 285 -17.08 10.25 -5.13
C GLY A 285 -16.48 9.77 -3.81
N LEU A 286 -15.91 10.68 -3.01
CA LEU A 286 -15.36 10.36 -1.70
C LEU A 286 -16.44 9.94 -0.71
N ALA A 287 -17.60 10.63 -0.72
CA ALA A 287 -18.72 10.30 0.16
C ALA A 287 -19.29 8.90 -0.12
N SER A 288 -19.38 8.49 -1.39
CA SER A 288 -19.76 7.13 -1.78
C SER A 288 -18.82 6.08 -1.19
N GLN A 289 -17.54 6.28 -1.35
CA GLN A 289 -16.53 5.37 -0.78
C GLN A 289 -16.57 5.37 0.75
N TYR A 290 -16.69 6.54 1.36
CA TYR A 290 -16.71 6.65 2.82
C TYR A 290 -17.93 5.99 3.45
N PHE A 291 -19.15 6.27 2.96
CA PHE A 291 -20.37 5.76 3.57
C PHE A 291 -20.74 4.35 3.16
N PHE A 292 -20.41 3.96 1.92
CA PHE A 292 -20.88 2.68 1.33
C PHE A 292 -19.76 1.74 0.91
N SER A 293 -18.48 2.18 0.90
CA SER A 293 -17.35 1.42 0.37
C SER A 293 -17.58 0.96 -1.09
N GLN A 294 -18.20 1.82 -1.91
CA GLN A 294 -18.59 1.54 -3.28
C GLN A 294 -18.21 2.70 -4.21
N PRO A 295 -17.86 2.42 -5.48
CA PRO A 295 -17.77 3.43 -6.51
C PRO A 295 -19.11 4.17 -6.68
N LEU A 296 -19.06 5.48 -6.97
CA LEU A 296 -20.27 6.30 -7.13
C LEU A 296 -21.22 5.76 -8.20
N ALA A 297 -20.66 5.19 -9.30
CA ALA A 297 -21.42 4.61 -10.39
C ALA A 297 -22.27 3.38 -9.99
N GLU A 298 -21.96 2.73 -8.87
CA GLU A 298 -22.65 1.53 -8.40
C GLU A 298 -23.71 1.80 -7.34
N LEU A 299 -23.88 3.07 -6.92
CA LEU A 299 -24.89 3.42 -5.92
C LEU A 299 -26.30 3.15 -6.43
N LYS A 300 -27.16 2.64 -5.54
CA LYS A 300 -28.59 2.44 -5.78
C LYS A 300 -29.36 3.73 -5.48
N LEU A 301 -30.60 3.82 -5.94
CA LEU A 301 -31.46 4.99 -5.78
C LEU A 301 -31.58 5.46 -4.32
N ASP A 302 -31.74 4.53 -3.38
CA ASP A 302 -31.81 4.83 -1.93
C ASP A 302 -30.50 5.42 -1.37
N GLN A 303 -29.35 4.97 -1.86
CA GLN A 303 -28.03 5.46 -1.45
C GLN A 303 -27.76 6.87 -2.03
N VAL A 304 -28.13 7.09 -3.29
CA VAL A 304 -28.05 8.43 -3.91
C VAL A 304 -28.97 9.40 -3.20
N ALA A 305 -30.22 9.00 -2.91
CA ALA A 305 -31.16 9.83 -2.15
C ALA A 305 -30.65 10.19 -0.75
N LEU A 306 -29.90 9.29 -0.11
CA LEU A 306 -29.24 9.58 1.17
C LEU A 306 -28.17 10.65 1.02
N LEU A 307 -27.22 10.49 0.08
CA LEU A 307 -26.14 11.46 -0.13
C LEU A 307 -26.66 12.84 -0.51
N VAL A 308 -27.62 12.92 -1.46
CA VAL A 308 -28.25 14.19 -1.83
C VAL A 308 -29.01 14.79 -0.65
N GLY A 309 -29.69 13.96 0.13
CA GLY A 309 -30.36 14.40 1.36
C GLY A 309 -29.43 15.03 2.39
N MET A 310 -28.18 14.56 2.46
CA MET A 310 -27.17 15.08 3.37
C MET A 310 -26.63 16.45 2.99
N VAL A 311 -26.68 16.86 1.73
CA VAL A 311 -26.20 18.17 1.25
C VAL A 311 -26.75 19.33 2.08
N LYS A 312 -28.01 19.26 2.47
CA LYS A 312 -28.67 20.30 3.28
C LYS A 312 -28.05 20.52 4.67
N GLY A 313 -27.42 19.50 5.21
CA GLY A 313 -26.80 19.56 6.56
C GLY A 313 -26.03 18.28 6.87
N PRO A 314 -24.81 18.13 6.35
CA PRO A 314 -24.05 16.87 6.42
C PRO A 314 -23.80 16.38 7.85
N SER A 315 -23.50 17.27 8.77
CA SER A 315 -23.30 16.91 10.18
C SER A 315 -24.61 16.52 10.89
N TYR A 316 -25.74 17.18 10.53
CA TYR A 316 -27.03 16.94 11.15
C TYR A 316 -27.72 15.66 10.66
N PHE A 317 -27.50 15.31 9.36
CA PHE A 317 -28.03 14.12 8.73
C PHE A 317 -27.00 13.01 8.58
N ASN A 318 -25.89 13.04 9.34
CA ASN A 318 -24.86 12.00 9.27
C ASN A 318 -25.46 10.63 9.63
N PRO A 319 -25.47 9.65 8.70
CA PRO A 319 -26.18 8.38 8.91
C PRO A 319 -25.52 7.46 9.95
N ARG A 320 -24.22 7.68 10.25
CA ARG A 320 -23.53 6.93 11.31
C ARG A 320 -23.82 7.46 12.70
N ARG A 321 -24.02 8.79 12.82
CA ARG A 321 -24.31 9.45 14.11
C ARG A 321 -25.80 9.55 14.41
N TYR A 322 -26.62 9.78 13.37
CA TYR A 322 -28.05 10.07 13.48
C TYR A 322 -28.86 9.29 12.43
N PRO A 323 -28.88 7.93 12.51
CA PRO A 323 -29.48 7.08 11.50
C PRO A 323 -30.96 7.40 11.24
N ASP A 324 -31.75 7.68 12.27
CA ASP A 324 -33.19 7.96 12.12
C ASP A 324 -33.45 9.27 11.36
N ARG A 325 -32.64 10.31 11.63
CA ARG A 325 -32.73 11.59 10.89
C ARG A 325 -32.32 11.41 9.43
N ALA A 326 -31.26 10.64 9.20
CA ALA A 326 -30.78 10.32 7.87
C ALA A 326 -31.83 9.50 7.07
N LEU A 327 -32.47 8.51 7.72
CA LEU A 327 -33.54 7.70 7.14
C LEU A 327 -34.75 8.56 6.76
N ALA A 328 -35.22 9.41 7.67
CA ALA A 328 -36.33 10.32 7.41
C ALA A 328 -36.01 11.29 6.25
N ARG A 329 -34.77 11.83 6.23
CA ARG A 329 -34.33 12.74 5.15
C ARG A 329 -34.22 12.03 3.81
N ARG A 330 -33.64 10.81 3.78
CA ARG A 330 -33.60 9.96 2.59
C ARG A 330 -34.99 9.73 2.01
N ASN A 331 -35.93 9.32 2.86
CA ASN A 331 -37.31 9.03 2.45
C ASN A 331 -38.00 10.27 1.87
N LEU A 332 -37.77 11.45 2.47
CA LEU A 332 -38.28 12.71 1.94
C LEU A 332 -37.71 13.01 0.53
N VAL A 333 -36.42 12.74 0.31
CA VAL A 333 -35.82 12.89 -1.03
C VAL A 333 -36.48 11.92 -2.02
N LEU A 334 -36.67 10.66 -1.63
CA LEU A 334 -37.36 9.66 -2.46
C LEU A 334 -38.77 10.09 -2.82
N ASP A 335 -39.53 10.68 -1.87
CA ASP A 335 -40.88 11.23 -2.19
C ASP A 335 -40.80 12.34 -3.23
N VAL A 336 -39.84 13.25 -3.12
CA VAL A 336 -39.62 14.31 -4.12
C VAL A 336 -39.32 13.72 -5.50
N LEU A 337 -38.59 12.60 -5.59
CA LEU A 337 -38.30 11.96 -6.89
C LEU A 337 -39.56 11.41 -7.54
N ALA A 338 -40.47 10.81 -6.77
CA ALA A 338 -41.77 10.37 -7.28
C ALA A 338 -42.62 11.56 -7.75
N GLU A 339 -42.72 12.63 -6.93
CA GLU A 339 -43.47 13.84 -7.28
C GLU A 339 -42.95 14.54 -8.54
N GLN A 340 -41.65 14.46 -8.81
CA GLN A 340 -40.99 15.10 -9.97
C GLN A 340 -40.89 14.16 -11.19
N GLY A 341 -41.33 12.88 -11.07
CA GLY A 341 -41.29 11.91 -12.14
C GLY A 341 -39.86 11.41 -12.48
N VAL A 342 -38.91 11.59 -11.56
CA VAL A 342 -37.51 11.09 -11.70
C VAL A 342 -37.49 9.58 -11.48
N ALA A 343 -38.32 9.08 -10.58
CA ALA A 343 -38.46 7.66 -10.30
C ALA A 343 -39.95 7.29 -10.21
N THR A 344 -40.29 6.06 -10.52
CA THR A 344 -41.62 5.54 -10.35
C THR A 344 -41.97 5.33 -8.88
N GLN A 345 -43.26 5.38 -8.51
CA GLN A 345 -43.70 5.12 -7.15
C GLN A 345 -43.26 3.73 -6.67
N GLN A 346 -43.25 2.73 -7.54
CA GLN A 346 -42.83 1.38 -7.21
C GLN A 346 -41.32 1.32 -6.86
N GLU A 347 -40.45 2.03 -7.60
CA GLU A 347 -39.01 2.13 -7.32
C GLU A 347 -38.75 2.85 -5.98
N VAL A 348 -39.52 3.92 -5.74
CA VAL A 348 -39.42 4.68 -4.49
C VAL A 348 -39.82 3.82 -3.27
N ASP A 349 -40.95 3.09 -3.39
CA ASP A 349 -41.41 2.22 -2.30
C ASP A 349 -40.44 1.08 -2.05
N ALA A 350 -39.87 0.48 -3.09
CA ALA A 350 -38.80 -0.52 -2.97
C ALA A 350 -37.50 0.06 -2.32
N ALA A 351 -37.15 1.29 -2.69
CA ALA A 351 -35.99 2.00 -2.13
C ALA A 351 -36.19 2.33 -0.64
N LYS A 352 -37.40 2.73 -0.23
CA LYS A 352 -37.71 3.02 1.18
C LYS A 352 -37.62 1.80 2.08
N GLN A 353 -37.91 0.60 1.57
CA GLN A 353 -37.82 -0.66 2.34
C GLN A 353 -36.37 -1.07 2.61
N ARG A 354 -35.40 -0.54 1.89
CA ARG A 354 -33.99 -0.86 2.10
C ARG A 354 -33.43 -0.16 3.34
N PRO A 355 -32.54 -0.82 4.11
CA PRO A 355 -31.81 -0.16 5.19
C PRO A 355 -30.91 0.94 4.61
N LEU A 356 -30.36 1.80 5.45
CA LEU A 356 -29.43 2.85 4.99
C LEU A 356 -28.19 2.31 4.29
N GLY A 357 -27.79 1.05 4.53
CA GLY A 357 -26.67 0.38 3.85
C GLY A 357 -25.31 0.99 4.14
N VAL A 358 -25.19 1.78 5.20
CA VAL A 358 -23.94 2.46 5.58
C VAL A 358 -22.98 1.48 6.25
N THR A 359 -21.76 1.42 5.81
CA THR A 359 -20.71 0.59 6.39
C THR A 359 -20.25 1.16 7.73
N ARG A 360 -20.03 0.28 8.74
CA ARG A 360 -19.51 0.68 10.05
C ARG A 360 -18.01 1.01 10.01
N GLN A 361 -17.25 0.40 9.10
CA GLN A 361 -15.85 0.64 8.86
C GLN A 361 -15.66 1.45 7.59
N GLY A 362 -15.11 2.60 7.72
CA GLY A 362 -14.76 3.50 6.64
C GLY A 362 -14.10 4.71 7.21
N SER A 363 -13.06 4.51 8.03
CA SER A 363 -12.03 5.50 8.14
C SER A 363 -11.24 5.38 6.84
N MET A 364 -11.47 6.28 5.90
CA MET A 364 -10.51 6.59 4.85
C MET A 364 -9.43 7.53 5.41
N ALA A 365 -9.36 7.60 6.75
CA ALA A 365 -8.30 8.29 7.44
C ALA A 365 -7.01 7.54 7.17
N ASP A 366 -6.05 8.27 6.76
CA ASP A 366 -4.66 7.89 6.56
C ASP A 366 -4.49 6.62 5.71
N SER A 367 -3.68 6.73 4.70
CA SER A 367 -3.31 5.63 3.82
C SER A 367 -3.34 4.31 4.59
N SER A 368 -4.17 3.37 4.18
CA SER A 368 -4.28 2.08 4.85
C SER A 368 -2.92 1.39 5.03
N TYR A 369 -1.91 1.86 4.28
CA TYR A 369 -0.57 1.28 4.19
C TYR A 369 0.53 2.36 4.16
N PRO A 370 0.69 3.17 5.22
CA PRO A 370 1.58 4.35 5.22
C PRO A 370 3.04 3.99 4.94
N ALA A 371 3.54 2.87 5.46
CA ALA A 371 4.90 2.43 5.23
C ALA A 371 5.19 2.10 3.76
N PHE A 372 4.25 1.41 3.09
CA PHE A 372 4.41 1.09 1.68
C PHE A 372 4.27 2.33 0.78
N LEU A 373 3.36 3.24 1.10
CA LEU A 373 3.21 4.50 0.36
C LEU A 373 4.42 5.42 0.51
N ASP A 374 5.08 5.43 1.66
CA ASP A 374 6.36 6.12 1.84
C ASP A 374 7.45 5.53 0.92
N LEU A 375 7.53 4.19 0.83
CA LEU A 375 8.41 3.52 -0.13
C LEU A 375 8.12 3.98 -1.58
N VAL A 376 6.86 3.93 -1.99
CA VAL A 376 6.43 4.33 -3.35
C VAL A 376 6.83 5.78 -3.62
N LYS A 377 6.55 6.69 -2.68
CA LYS A 377 6.91 8.10 -2.80
C LYS A 377 8.43 8.30 -2.97
N ARG A 378 9.24 7.60 -2.18
CA ARG A 378 10.71 7.68 -2.28
C ARG A 378 11.24 7.15 -3.61
N GLN A 379 10.65 6.06 -4.14
CA GLN A 379 11.04 5.54 -5.45
C GLN A 379 10.62 6.48 -6.59
N LEU A 380 9.42 7.06 -6.53
CA LEU A 380 8.95 8.00 -7.54
C LEU A 380 9.76 9.29 -7.59
N ARG A 381 10.24 9.79 -6.46
CA ARG A 381 11.09 11.01 -6.39
C ARG A 381 12.43 10.89 -7.11
N GLN A 382 12.84 9.68 -7.50
CA GLN A 382 14.01 9.50 -8.37
C GLN A 382 13.73 9.93 -9.81
N ASP A 383 12.46 9.94 -10.23
CA ASP A 383 12.03 10.14 -11.61
C ASP A 383 11.09 11.35 -11.80
N TYR A 384 10.36 11.76 -10.75
CA TYR A 384 9.31 12.77 -10.79
C TYR A 384 9.52 13.82 -9.68
N ARG A 385 9.11 15.05 -9.93
CA ARG A 385 9.03 16.11 -8.91
C ARG A 385 7.77 15.92 -8.05
N ASP A 386 7.77 16.48 -6.85
CA ASP A 386 6.63 16.39 -5.94
C ASP A 386 5.36 17.04 -6.53
N GLU A 387 5.49 18.12 -7.32
CA GLU A 387 4.38 18.78 -8.00
C GLU A 387 3.71 17.84 -9.00
N ASP A 388 4.48 17.15 -9.84
CA ASP A 388 3.97 16.21 -10.85
C ASP A 388 3.18 15.07 -10.16
N LEU A 389 3.64 14.61 -9.00
CA LEU A 389 3.00 13.54 -8.22
C LEU A 389 1.70 13.97 -7.54
N THR A 390 1.54 15.27 -7.27
CA THR A 390 0.41 15.77 -6.50
C THR A 390 -0.67 16.47 -7.34
N GLU A 391 -0.37 16.81 -8.59
CA GLU A 391 -1.23 17.68 -9.40
C GLU A 391 -1.71 17.07 -10.71
N GLU A 392 -1.00 16.08 -11.28
CA GLU A 392 -1.28 15.54 -12.62
C GLU A 392 -2.20 14.31 -12.64
N GLY A 393 -2.65 13.84 -11.50
CA GLY A 393 -3.58 12.70 -11.41
C GLY A 393 -2.98 11.39 -11.89
N LEU A 394 -1.69 11.19 -11.69
CA LEU A 394 -0.98 10.00 -12.13
C LEU A 394 -1.60 8.72 -11.55
N ARG A 395 -1.54 7.65 -12.32
CA ARG A 395 -1.99 6.32 -11.89
C ARG A 395 -0.76 5.42 -11.71
N ILE A 396 -0.46 5.08 -10.46
CA ILE A 396 0.75 4.36 -10.08
C ILE A 396 0.37 2.92 -9.76
N PHE A 397 0.87 1.98 -10.53
CA PHE A 397 0.68 0.54 -10.33
C PHE A 397 1.88 -0.03 -9.60
N THR A 398 1.61 -0.73 -8.50
CA THR A 398 2.63 -1.29 -7.62
C THR A 398 2.63 -2.81 -7.63
N SER A 399 3.64 -3.39 -6.97
CA SER A 399 3.73 -4.82 -6.67
C SER A 399 3.07 -5.20 -5.33
N PHE A 400 2.45 -4.24 -4.64
CA PHE A 400 1.81 -4.46 -3.35
C PHE A 400 0.74 -5.54 -3.40
N ASP A 401 0.82 -6.52 -2.51
CA ASP A 401 -0.15 -7.59 -2.36
C ASP A 401 -0.96 -7.39 -1.08
N PRO A 402 -2.24 -7.02 -1.17
CA PRO A 402 -3.07 -6.75 0.01
C PRO A 402 -3.19 -7.95 0.96
N ILE A 403 -3.21 -9.17 0.41
CA ILE A 403 -3.36 -10.40 1.21
C ILE A 403 -2.07 -10.74 1.93
N LEU A 404 -0.92 -10.62 1.27
CA LEU A 404 0.37 -10.82 1.94
C LEU A 404 0.62 -9.76 3.00
N GLN A 405 0.20 -8.52 2.76
CA GLN A 405 0.29 -7.44 3.75
C GLN A 405 -0.55 -7.75 4.99
N GLU A 406 -1.82 -8.15 4.83
CA GLU A 406 -2.68 -8.55 5.95
C GLU A 406 -2.08 -9.70 6.76
N LYS A 407 -1.53 -10.71 6.07
CA LYS A 407 -0.87 -11.86 6.70
C LYS A 407 0.39 -11.43 7.48
N ALA A 408 1.16 -10.47 6.95
CA ALA A 408 2.33 -9.92 7.63
C ALA A 408 1.93 -9.13 8.88
N GLU A 409 0.97 -8.22 8.78
CA GLU A 409 0.42 -7.44 9.90
C GLU A 409 -0.11 -8.33 11.01
N THR A 410 -0.93 -9.31 10.64
CA THR A 410 -1.49 -10.29 11.59
C THR A 410 -0.40 -11.09 12.28
N SER A 411 0.66 -11.48 11.55
CA SER A 411 1.76 -12.28 12.11
C SER A 411 2.61 -11.50 13.09
N VAL A 412 2.87 -10.22 12.83
CA VAL A 412 3.54 -9.31 13.77
C VAL A 412 2.70 -9.17 15.04
N ASN A 413 1.43 -8.80 14.89
CA ASN A 413 0.54 -8.52 16.02
C ASN A 413 0.31 -9.74 16.91
N GLU A 414 -0.04 -10.91 16.34
CA GLU A 414 -0.26 -12.13 17.08
C GLU A 414 1.01 -12.60 17.81
N THR A 415 2.17 -12.50 17.15
CA THR A 415 3.43 -12.93 17.76
C THR A 415 3.84 -12.02 18.90
N LEU A 416 3.79 -10.69 18.72
CA LEU A 416 4.10 -9.74 19.80
C LEU A 416 3.10 -9.87 20.96
N LYS A 417 1.82 -10.11 20.69
CA LYS A 417 0.81 -10.39 21.71
C LYS A 417 1.14 -11.67 22.48
N ARG A 418 1.52 -12.76 21.81
CA ARG A 418 1.95 -14.01 22.46
C ARG A 418 3.20 -13.83 23.32
N LEU A 419 4.11 -12.95 22.93
CA LEU A 419 5.34 -12.65 23.66
C LEU A 419 5.18 -11.57 24.75
N SER A 420 4.02 -10.93 24.87
CA SER A 420 3.78 -9.78 25.77
C SER A 420 3.96 -10.10 27.26
N GLY A 421 3.91 -11.38 27.65
CA GLY A 421 4.26 -11.80 29.03
C GLY A 421 5.75 -11.65 29.40
N ARG A 422 6.64 -11.42 28.41
CA ARG A 422 8.06 -11.15 28.67
C ARG A 422 8.26 -9.66 28.94
N LYS A 423 8.87 -9.33 30.08
CA LYS A 423 9.13 -7.93 30.48
C LYS A 423 9.89 -7.18 29.38
N GLY A 424 9.37 -6.04 28.93
CA GLY A 424 9.98 -5.17 27.92
C GLY A 424 9.56 -5.43 26.47
N VAL A 425 8.69 -6.41 26.19
CA VAL A 425 8.14 -6.65 24.84
C VAL A 425 7.10 -5.59 24.47
N ASP A 426 6.47 -4.97 25.43
CA ASP A 426 5.55 -3.83 25.24
C ASP A 426 6.19 -2.65 24.52
N GLN A 427 7.52 -2.47 24.66
CA GLN A 427 8.30 -1.40 24.05
C GLN A 427 8.99 -1.83 22.73
N VAL A 428 8.79 -3.07 22.31
CA VAL A 428 9.41 -3.59 21.08
C VAL A 428 8.60 -3.12 19.86
N GLU A 429 9.29 -2.55 18.90
CA GLU A 429 8.82 -2.21 17.57
C GLU A 429 9.17 -3.32 16.57
N ALA A 430 8.53 -3.24 15.39
CA ALA A 430 8.70 -4.23 14.34
C ALA A 430 8.89 -3.58 12.97
N ALA A 431 9.69 -4.23 12.14
CA ALA A 431 9.71 -4.01 10.70
C ALA A 431 9.75 -5.33 9.97
N MET A 432 9.10 -5.37 8.82
CA MET A 432 9.12 -6.53 7.93
C MET A 432 9.11 -6.09 6.48
N VAL A 433 9.96 -6.73 5.66
CA VAL A 433 10.01 -6.55 4.22
C VAL A 433 9.76 -7.90 3.57
N VAL A 434 8.72 -7.99 2.72
CA VAL A 434 8.38 -9.20 1.99
C VAL A 434 8.60 -8.97 0.51
N THR A 435 9.39 -9.83 -0.13
CA THR A 435 9.74 -9.72 -1.55
C THR A 435 9.57 -11.05 -2.26
N ASN A 436 9.40 -10.96 -3.57
CA ASN A 436 9.57 -12.12 -4.45
C ASN A 436 11.07 -12.24 -4.80
N PRO A 437 11.72 -13.38 -4.52
CA PRO A 437 13.17 -13.53 -4.73
C PRO A 437 13.58 -13.48 -6.20
N GLU A 438 12.72 -13.89 -7.13
CA GLU A 438 13.02 -13.90 -8.56
C GLU A 438 12.90 -12.52 -9.20
N THR A 439 11.80 -11.81 -8.87
CA THR A 439 11.48 -10.54 -9.54
C THR A 439 11.97 -9.30 -8.80
N GLY A 440 12.39 -9.42 -7.53
CA GLY A 440 12.73 -8.30 -6.67
C GLY A 440 11.55 -7.41 -6.29
N GLU A 441 10.31 -7.84 -6.56
CA GLU A 441 9.12 -7.07 -6.23
C GLU A 441 8.83 -7.08 -4.73
N ILE A 442 8.66 -5.90 -4.16
CA ILE A 442 8.27 -5.72 -2.75
C ILE A 442 6.75 -5.88 -2.67
N GLN A 443 6.29 -6.97 -2.07
CA GLN A 443 4.88 -7.35 -2.03
C GLN A 443 4.18 -6.91 -0.74
N ALA A 444 4.92 -6.78 0.38
CA ALA A 444 4.40 -6.24 1.63
C ALA A 444 5.49 -5.51 2.42
N LEU A 445 5.09 -4.52 3.22
CA LEU A 445 6.01 -3.71 4.02
C LEU A 445 5.39 -3.31 5.35
N ILE A 446 6.04 -3.67 6.45
CA ILE A 446 5.67 -3.26 7.81
C ILE A 446 6.73 -2.29 8.33
N GLY A 447 6.35 -1.06 8.61
CA GLY A 447 7.24 -0.01 9.14
C GLY A 447 7.13 0.23 10.65
N SER A 448 6.13 -0.38 11.31
CA SER A 448 5.89 -0.29 12.74
C SER A 448 5.06 -1.47 13.22
N ARG A 449 5.09 -1.76 14.54
CA ARG A 449 4.15 -2.70 15.15
C ARG A 449 2.68 -2.28 15.00
N ASP A 450 2.42 -0.98 14.89
CA ASP A 450 1.14 -0.43 14.49
C ASP A 450 1.15 -0.20 12.97
N PRO A 451 0.41 -0.99 12.17
CA PRO A 451 0.41 -0.87 10.72
C PRO A 451 -0.10 0.48 10.19
N ARG A 452 -0.88 1.21 11.01
CA ARG A 452 -1.45 2.52 10.65
C ARG A 452 -0.56 3.70 11.03
N PHE A 453 0.58 3.44 11.67
CA PHE A 453 1.50 4.49 12.08
C PHE A 453 2.16 5.16 10.87
N ALA A 454 1.82 6.43 10.66
CA ALA A 454 2.33 7.27 9.55
C ALA A 454 3.51 8.13 10.01
N GLY A 455 4.51 7.53 10.66
CA GLY A 455 5.70 8.22 11.17
C GLY A 455 6.98 7.56 10.68
N PHE A 456 7.94 7.37 11.59
CA PHE A 456 9.23 6.76 11.32
C PHE A 456 9.08 5.34 10.75
N ASN A 457 9.46 5.18 9.49
CA ASN A 457 9.34 3.92 8.76
C ASN A 457 10.54 3.03 9.02
N ARG A 458 10.42 2.13 9.99
CA ARG A 458 11.54 1.29 10.42
C ARG A 458 12.03 0.33 9.36
N ALA A 459 11.19 -0.06 8.41
CA ALA A 459 11.61 -0.90 7.30
C ALA A 459 12.65 -0.21 6.40
N LEU A 460 12.57 1.10 6.27
CA LEU A 460 13.45 1.90 5.40
C LEU A 460 14.54 2.63 6.19
N ASP A 461 14.25 3.08 7.41
CA ASP A 461 15.05 4.08 8.13
C ASP A 461 15.72 3.55 9.40
N ALA A 462 15.31 2.39 9.95
CA ALA A 462 15.93 1.83 11.15
C ALA A 462 17.27 1.16 10.79
N VAL A 463 18.33 1.94 10.72
CA VAL A 463 19.69 1.45 10.47
C VAL A 463 20.28 0.88 11.77
N ARG A 464 20.40 -0.46 11.84
CA ARG A 464 20.74 -1.21 13.04
C ARG A 464 21.83 -2.24 12.77
N PRO A 465 22.69 -2.58 13.76
CA PRO A 465 23.66 -3.65 13.62
C PRO A 465 22.97 -4.96 13.24
N ILE A 466 23.44 -5.58 12.15
CA ILE A 466 22.78 -6.78 11.59
C ILE A 466 23.22 -8.08 12.27
N GLY A 467 24.29 -8.05 13.07
CA GLY A 467 24.82 -9.23 13.74
C GLY A 467 25.07 -10.38 12.76
N SER A 468 24.70 -11.57 13.16
CA SER A 468 24.97 -12.78 12.36
C SER A 468 24.32 -12.85 10.97
N LEU A 469 23.54 -11.85 10.56
CA LEU A 469 23.04 -11.79 9.18
C LEU A 469 24.14 -11.50 8.14
N ILE A 470 25.30 -11.02 8.54
CA ILE A 470 26.47 -10.85 7.66
C ILE A 470 27.12 -12.20 7.26
N LYS A 471 26.94 -13.25 8.07
CA LYS A 471 27.69 -14.50 7.92
C LYS A 471 27.56 -15.16 6.56
N PRO A 472 26.36 -15.24 5.90
CA PRO A 472 26.30 -15.77 4.55
C PRO A 472 27.25 -15.11 3.56
N ALA A 473 27.51 -13.79 3.69
CA ALA A 473 28.49 -13.09 2.85
C ALA A 473 29.93 -13.54 3.14
N VAL A 474 30.29 -13.77 4.41
CA VAL A 474 31.61 -14.33 4.79
C VAL A 474 31.81 -15.70 4.16
N TYR A 475 30.81 -16.58 4.25
CA TYR A 475 30.85 -17.93 3.69
C TYR A 475 30.86 -17.93 2.16
N LEU A 476 30.09 -17.03 1.52
CA LEU A 476 30.11 -16.85 0.07
C LEU A 476 31.49 -16.44 -0.42
N THR A 477 32.15 -15.49 0.27
CA THR A 477 33.54 -15.08 -0.06
C THR A 477 34.52 -16.23 0.00
N ALA A 478 34.34 -17.15 0.94
CA ALA A 478 35.18 -18.35 1.05
C ALA A 478 34.86 -19.35 -0.07
N LEU A 479 33.58 -19.67 -0.29
CA LEU A 479 33.11 -20.68 -1.22
C LEU A 479 33.28 -20.30 -2.71
N GLU A 480 33.53 -19.02 -3.02
CA GLU A 480 34.03 -18.60 -4.34
C GLU A 480 35.49 -19.02 -4.61
N ARG A 481 36.15 -19.69 -3.64
CA ARG A 481 37.53 -20.22 -3.73
C ARG A 481 37.54 -21.74 -3.50
N PRO A 482 36.94 -22.53 -4.43
CA PRO A 482 36.66 -23.97 -4.22
C PRO A 482 37.93 -24.81 -4.04
N SER A 483 39.08 -24.36 -4.52
CA SER A 483 40.38 -25.02 -4.28
C SER A 483 40.82 -24.97 -2.82
N LYS A 484 40.30 -24.07 -2.02
CA LYS A 484 40.65 -23.89 -0.60
C LYS A 484 39.49 -24.22 0.35
N TYR A 485 38.28 -23.90 -0.05
CA TYR A 485 37.11 -24.02 0.82
C TYR A 485 35.97 -24.80 0.16
N THR A 486 35.49 -25.79 0.88
CA THR A 486 34.28 -26.56 0.62
C THR A 486 33.38 -26.54 1.85
N LEU A 487 32.15 -27.05 1.78
CA LEU A 487 31.27 -27.15 2.93
C LEU A 487 31.84 -28.04 4.04
N THR A 488 32.68 -29.03 3.70
CA THR A 488 33.35 -29.95 4.63
C THR A 488 34.79 -29.56 4.99
N THR A 489 35.22 -28.35 4.59
CA THR A 489 36.51 -27.83 5.07
C THR A 489 36.48 -27.66 6.58
N TRP A 490 37.53 -28.15 7.25
CA TRP A 490 37.70 -28.01 8.68
C TRP A 490 38.02 -26.55 9.07
N VAL A 491 37.29 -26.03 10.03
CA VAL A 491 37.52 -24.69 10.64
C VAL A 491 37.55 -24.81 12.14
N GLN A 492 38.41 -24.01 12.78
CA GLN A 492 38.58 -24.04 14.23
C GLN A 492 37.61 -23.07 14.93
N ASP A 493 36.79 -23.57 15.82
CA ASP A 493 35.88 -22.77 16.67
C ASP A 493 36.49 -22.60 18.08
N GLU A 494 37.67 -22.01 18.15
CA GLU A 494 38.45 -21.82 19.38
C GLU A 494 38.73 -20.33 19.65
N PRO A 495 38.86 -19.92 20.95
CA PRO A 495 39.15 -18.56 21.32
C PRO A 495 40.46 -18.04 20.71
N PHE A 496 40.45 -16.79 20.30
CA PHE A 496 41.60 -16.07 19.76
C PHE A 496 41.48 -14.58 20.00
N ALA A 497 42.54 -13.85 19.75
CA ALA A 497 42.58 -12.40 19.86
C ALA A 497 43.28 -11.79 18.64
N VAL A 498 42.76 -10.68 18.15
CA VAL A 498 43.38 -9.90 17.06
C VAL A 498 43.61 -8.49 17.57
N LYS A 499 44.81 -7.97 17.36
CA LYS A 499 45.13 -6.58 17.63
C LYS A 499 44.75 -5.74 16.41
N GLY A 500 43.83 -4.79 16.58
CA GLY A 500 43.46 -3.85 15.55
C GLY A 500 44.57 -2.81 15.28
N GLN A 501 44.43 -2.09 14.17
CA GLN A 501 45.36 -0.99 13.81
C GLN A 501 45.32 0.14 14.83
N ASP A 502 44.22 0.32 15.54
CA ASP A 502 44.02 1.27 16.64
C ASP A 502 44.63 0.80 17.99
N GLY A 503 45.31 -0.35 17.99
CA GLY A 503 45.90 -0.96 19.18
C GLY A 503 44.90 -1.68 20.09
N GLN A 504 43.60 -1.61 19.82
CA GLN A 504 42.59 -2.35 20.58
C GLN A 504 42.66 -3.84 20.26
N VAL A 505 42.41 -4.67 21.29
CA VAL A 505 42.43 -6.12 21.14
C VAL A 505 40.99 -6.62 21.03
N TRP A 506 40.63 -7.12 19.85
CA TRP A 506 39.33 -7.75 19.63
C TRP A 506 39.38 -9.22 20.02
N ARG A 507 38.42 -9.64 20.87
CA ARG A 507 38.27 -11.02 21.37
C ARG A 507 36.83 -11.46 21.15
N PRO A 508 36.51 -12.07 19.99
CA PRO A 508 35.16 -12.59 19.75
C PRO A 508 34.84 -13.75 20.70
N GLN A 509 33.55 -13.98 20.94
CA GLN A 509 33.05 -15.10 21.71
C GLN A 509 31.81 -15.67 21.03
N ASN A 510 31.60 -16.97 21.16
CA ASN A 510 30.33 -17.59 20.80
C ASN A 510 29.19 -17.13 21.74
N TYR A 511 27.95 -17.19 21.27
CA TYR A 511 26.78 -16.78 22.05
C TYR A 511 26.64 -17.57 23.36
N ASP A 512 26.93 -18.89 23.31
CA ASP A 512 26.91 -19.81 24.45
C ASP A 512 28.19 -19.75 25.30
N ARG A 513 29.17 -18.90 24.93
CA ARG A 513 30.49 -18.73 25.56
C ARG A 513 31.34 -20.01 25.58
N ARG A 514 31.08 -20.96 24.69
CA ARG A 514 31.80 -22.23 24.56
C ARG A 514 32.64 -22.27 23.29
N SER A 515 33.67 -23.07 23.28
CA SER A 515 34.44 -23.51 22.13
C SER A 515 33.88 -24.86 21.65
N HIS A 516 33.79 -25.05 20.34
CA HIS A 516 33.29 -26.30 19.75
C HIS A 516 34.43 -27.09 19.06
N GLY A 517 35.69 -26.66 19.26
CA GLY A 517 36.83 -27.33 18.66
C GLY A 517 36.90 -27.18 17.13
N THR A 518 37.26 -28.25 16.47
CA THR A 518 37.37 -28.28 15.02
C THR A 518 36.03 -28.80 14.43
N ILE A 519 35.44 -28.03 13.55
CA ILE A 519 34.13 -28.30 12.98
C ILE A 519 34.17 -28.14 11.45
N PHE A 520 33.19 -28.67 10.72
CA PHE A 520 33.05 -28.38 9.31
C PHE A 520 32.54 -26.95 9.07
N LEU A 521 32.96 -26.37 7.96
CA LEU A 521 32.58 -25.01 7.55
C LEU A 521 31.05 -24.81 7.58
N TYR A 522 30.24 -25.72 7.04
CA TYR A 522 28.77 -25.60 7.05
C TYR A 522 28.19 -25.57 8.47
N GLN A 523 28.80 -26.29 9.43
CA GLN A 523 28.33 -26.34 10.82
C GLN A 523 28.49 -24.98 11.52
N GLY A 524 29.56 -24.24 11.17
CA GLY A 524 29.79 -22.90 11.66
C GLY A 524 28.70 -21.92 11.25
N LEU A 525 28.17 -22.02 9.99
CA LEU A 525 27.05 -21.24 9.52
C LEU A 525 25.71 -21.73 10.13
N ALA A 526 25.48 -23.04 10.14
CA ALA A 526 24.25 -23.64 10.65
C ALA A 526 23.98 -23.27 12.10
N ASN A 527 25.00 -23.39 12.96
CA ASN A 527 24.92 -23.08 14.38
C ASN A 527 25.26 -21.60 14.70
N SER A 528 25.62 -20.84 13.67
CA SER A 528 25.95 -19.41 13.82
C SER A 528 27.14 -19.16 14.77
N TYR A 529 28.16 -20.04 14.77
CA TYR A 529 29.34 -19.85 15.62
C TYR A 529 30.15 -18.61 15.22
N ASN A 530 30.55 -17.82 16.20
CA ASN A 530 31.26 -16.57 15.97
C ASN A 530 32.77 -16.80 15.76
N LEU A 531 33.35 -17.70 16.50
CA LEU A 531 34.83 -17.92 16.51
C LEU A 531 35.27 -18.48 15.15
N SER A 532 34.60 -19.54 14.65
CA SER A 532 34.90 -20.14 13.35
C SER A 532 34.61 -19.17 12.20
N THR A 533 33.50 -18.42 12.25
CA THR A 533 33.19 -17.41 11.22
C THR A 533 34.22 -16.28 11.20
N ALA A 534 34.66 -15.79 12.37
CA ALA A 534 35.64 -14.73 12.44
C ALA A 534 37.02 -15.19 11.92
N LYS A 535 37.46 -16.40 12.27
CA LYS A 535 38.70 -16.98 11.72
C LYS A 535 38.61 -17.15 10.20
N LEU A 536 37.51 -17.70 9.69
CA LEU A 536 37.27 -17.82 8.25
C LEU A 536 37.34 -16.46 7.56
N GLY A 537 36.63 -15.46 8.11
CA GLY A 537 36.58 -14.11 7.53
C GLY A 537 37.95 -13.39 7.55
N LEU A 538 38.77 -13.64 8.59
CA LEU A 538 40.15 -13.14 8.62
C LEU A 538 41.03 -13.84 7.57
N ASP A 539 40.87 -15.15 7.38
CA ASP A 539 41.63 -15.92 6.41
C ASP A 539 41.32 -15.56 4.96
N VAL A 540 40.03 -15.26 4.64
CA VAL A 540 39.63 -14.74 3.31
C VAL A 540 39.91 -13.25 3.15
N GLY A 541 40.06 -12.51 4.25
CA GLY A 541 40.35 -11.09 4.32
C GLY A 541 39.06 -10.23 4.45
N VAL A 542 39.03 -9.36 5.48
CA VAL A 542 37.89 -8.46 5.74
C VAL A 542 37.51 -7.60 4.51
N PRO A 543 38.48 -6.98 3.77
CA PRO A 543 38.15 -6.22 2.56
C PRO A 543 37.42 -7.03 1.49
N ASN A 544 37.78 -8.31 1.31
CA ASN A 544 37.12 -9.18 0.35
C ASN A 544 35.69 -9.51 0.77
N VAL A 545 35.43 -9.68 2.07
CA VAL A 545 34.07 -9.85 2.60
C VAL A 545 33.25 -8.58 2.37
N LEU A 546 33.78 -7.39 2.61
CA LEU A 546 33.08 -6.13 2.33
C LEU A 546 32.82 -5.94 0.84
N GLN A 547 33.73 -6.38 -0.04
CA GLN A 547 33.50 -6.40 -1.48
C GLN A 547 32.35 -7.35 -1.86
N THR A 548 32.27 -8.54 -1.24
CA THR A 548 31.15 -9.46 -1.42
C THR A 548 29.83 -8.79 -0.98
N VAL A 549 29.82 -8.10 0.15
CA VAL A 549 28.65 -7.34 0.62
C VAL A 549 28.24 -6.25 -0.39
N ALA A 550 29.20 -5.55 -0.97
CA ALA A 550 28.94 -4.57 -2.02
C ALA A 550 28.31 -5.23 -3.28
N ARG A 551 28.85 -6.38 -3.71
CA ARG A 551 28.27 -7.19 -4.83
C ARG A 551 26.86 -7.70 -4.50
N LEU A 552 26.54 -7.95 -3.22
CA LEU A 552 25.19 -8.29 -2.75
C LEU A 552 24.23 -7.10 -2.75
N GLY A 553 24.66 -5.91 -3.19
CA GLY A 553 23.82 -4.72 -3.39
C GLY A 553 23.91 -3.68 -2.28
N ILE A 554 24.84 -3.81 -1.33
CA ILE A 554 24.99 -2.89 -0.19
C ILE A 554 26.10 -1.88 -0.47
N ASN A 555 25.70 -0.66 -0.74
CA ASN A 555 26.62 0.44 -1.00
C ASN A 555 26.84 1.27 0.28
N ARG A 556 27.66 0.76 1.20
CA ARG A 556 28.05 1.41 2.46
C ARG A 556 29.56 1.49 2.56
N ASP A 557 30.08 2.66 2.88
CA ASP A 557 31.49 2.85 3.16
C ASP A 557 31.81 2.42 4.59
N TRP A 558 32.12 1.13 4.75
CA TRP A 558 32.44 0.55 6.04
C TRP A 558 33.96 0.36 6.21
N PRO A 559 34.53 0.71 7.36
CA PRO A 559 35.92 0.41 7.64
C PRO A 559 36.12 -1.10 7.76
N ALA A 560 37.28 -1.60 7.28
CA ALA A 560 37.61 -3.02 7.29
C ALA A 560 38.05 -3.54 8.65
N TYR A 561 37.25 -3.30 9.69
CA TYR A 561 37.51 -3.81 11.03
C TYR A 561 37.10 -5.29 11.14
N PRO A 562 37.86 -6.11 11.95
CA PRO A 562 37.52 -7.52 12.18
C PRO A 562 36.08 -7.74 12.71
N SER A 563 35.53 -6.81 13.48
CA SER A 563 34.16 -6.87 14.01
C SER A 563 33.09 -6.86 12.94
N MET A 564 33.38 -6.38 11.71
CA MET A 564 32.48 -6.41 10.56
C MET A 564 32.10 -7.84 10.18
N LEU A 565 33.00 -8.81 10.38
CA LEU A 565 32.76 -10.24 10.14
C LEU A 565 31.63 -10.83 10.99
N LEU A 566 31.29 -10.18 12.09
CA LEU A 566 30.20 -10.57 13.00
C LEU A 566 29.03 -9.59 12.99
N GLY A 567 28.98 -8.68 12.00
CA GLY A 567 27.86 -7.79 11.74
C GLY A 567 27.79 -6.55 12.62
N ALA A 568 28.95 -5.95 12.95
CA ALA A 568 29.01 -4.63 13.54
C ALA A 568 28.50 -3.54 12.58
N GLY A 569 28.48 -3.81 11.28
CA GLY A 569 27.86 -2.95 10.27
C GLY A 569 26.36 -2.84 10.46
N SER A 570 25.84 -1.64 10.26
CA SER A 570 24.42 -1.34 10.44
C SER A 570 23.71 -1.19 9.09
N LEU A 571 22.56 -1.84 8.94
CA LEU A 571 21.69 -1.79 7.77
C LEU A 571 20.24 -1.59 8.20
N SER A 572 19.45 -1.04 7.28
CA SER A 572 17.98 -1.07 7.40
C SER A 572 17.41 -2.45 6.99
N PRO A 573 16.20 -2.81 7.43
CA PRO A 573 15.54 -4.04 6.96
C PRO A 573 15.44 -4.15 5.43
N MET A 574 15.25 -3.04 4.74
CA MET A 574 15.24 -2.99 3.27
C MET A 574 16.60 -3.34 2.67
N GLU A 575 17.70 -2.80 3.23
CA GLU A 575 19.04 -3.15 2.78
C GLU A 575 19.37 -4.62 3.07
N VAL A 576 18.95 -5.16 4.21
CA VAL A 576 19.06 -6.59 4.48
C VAL A 576 18.28 -7.42 3.46
N ALA A 577 17.07 -6.98 3.09
CA ALA A 577 16.27 -7.64 2.05
C ALA A 577 17.00 -7.63 0.69
N THR A 578 17.65 -6.53 0.33
CA THR A 578 18.47 -6.40 -0.89
C THR A 578 19.65 -7.39 -0.87
N MET A 579 20.38 -7.47 0.25
CA MET A 579 21.51 -8.37 0.41
C MET A 579 21.11 -9.85 0.25
N TYR A 580 19.99 -10.24 0.86
CA TYR A 580 19.50 -11.62 0.83
C TYR A 580 18.79 -11.98 -0.47
N GLN A 581 18.23 -11.01 -1.19
CA GLN A 581 17.59 -11.23 -2.49
C GLN A 581 18.59 -11.85 -3.50
N THR A 582 19.80 -11.31 -3.58
CA THR A 582 20.84 -11.87 -4.49
C THR A 582 21.24 -13.30 -4.11
N ILE A 583 21.21 -13.66 -2.82
CA ILE A 583 21.46 -15.04 -2.38
C ILE A 583 20.23 -15.91 -2.72
N ALA A 584 19.02 -15.45 -2.46
CA ALA A 584 17.78 -16.20 -2.68
C ALA A 584 17.53 -16.50 -4.17
N SER A 585 17.94 -15.61 -5.06
CA SER A 585 17.83 -15.77 -6.52
C SER A 585 19.00 -16.52 -7.18
N GLY A 586 19.84 -17.22 -6.40
CA GLY A 586 20.94 -18.03 -6.97
C GLY A 586 22.13 -17.22 -7.47
N GLY A 587 22.34 -16.00 -6.98
CA GLY A 587 23.48 -15.13 -7.35
C GLY A 587 23.13 -14.02 -8.35
N PHE A 588 21.85 -13.92 -8.71
CA PHE A 588 21.33 -12.87 -9.57
C PHE A 588 20.85 -11.68 -8.74
N ASN A 589 21.41 -10.50 -8.97
CA ASN A 589 20.92 -9.28 -8.34
C ASN A 589 19.73 -8.75 -9.13
N THR A 590 18.62 -8.60 -8.47
CA THR A 590 17.40 -7.95 -8.97
C THR A 590 17.07 -6.79 -8.02
N PRO A 591 17.16 -5.54 -8.46
CA PRO A 591 16.86 -4.38 -7.62
C PRO A 591 15.46 -4.46 -7.03
N LEU A 592 15.34 -4.22 -5.73
CA LEU A 592 14.04 -4.24 -5.05
C LEU A 592 13.18 -3.07 -5.51
N ARG A 593 11.96 -3.37 -5.96
CA ARG A 593 11.02 -2.38 -6.49
C ARG A 593 9.62 -2.57 -5.96
N GLY A 594 8.95 -1.45 -5.63
CA GLY A 594 7.54 -1.42 -5.27
C GLY A 594 6.63 -0.96 -6.41
N ILE A 595 7.20 -0.40 -7.50
CA ILE A 595 6.45 0.20 -8.60
C ILE A 595 6.65 -0.62 -9.87
N ARG A 596 5.55 -0.89 -10.57
CA ARG A 596 5.54 -1.57 -11.88
C ARG A 596 5.42 -0.58 -13.03
N SER A 597 4.48 0.38 -12.91
CA SER A 597 4.18 1.31 -14.00
C SER A 597 3.53 2.60 -13.47
N VAL A 598 3.72 3.68 -14.22
CA VAL A 598 3.05 4.98 -14.02
C VAL A 598 2.35 5.35 -15.31
N LEU A 599 1.06 5.71 -15.23
CA LEU A 599 0.25 6.22 -16.33
C LEU A 599 -0.19 7.66 -16.01
N THR A 600 -0.53 8.41 -17.06
CA THR A 600 -1.27 9.69 -16.93
C THR A 600 -2.68 9.46 -16.38
N ALA A 601 -3.37 10.53 -16.01
CA ALA A 601 -4.78 10.49 -15.63
C ALA A 601 -5.66 9.82 -16.70
N ASP A 602 -5.34 10.04 -17.97
CA ASP A 602 -6.07 9.49 -19.14
C ASP A 602 -5.65 8.06 -19.50
N GLY A 603 -4.75 7.45 -18.72
CA GLY A 603 -4.33 6.07 -18.88
C GLY A 603 -3.23 5.85 -19.93
N GLN A 604 -2.55 6.90 -20.38
CA GLN A 604 -1.39 6.76 -21.26
C GLN A 604 -0.14 6.36 -20.46
N PRO A 605 0.68 5.42 -20.94
CA PRO A 605 1.87 5.00 -20.23
C PRO A 605 2.94 6.11 -20.22
N LEU A 606 3.39 6.52 -19.02
CA LEU A 606 4.51 7.45 -18.84
C LEU A 606 5.82 6.69 -18.62
N LYS A 607 5.82 5.73 -17.69
CA LYS A 607 7.00 4.95 -17.36
C LYS A 607 6.62 3.53 -16.95
N ARG A 608 7.38 2.57 -17.47
CA ARG A 608 7.38 1.18 -16.99
C ARG A 608 8.71 0.91 -16.31
N TYR A 609 8.68 0.21 -15.19
CA TYR A 609 9.86 -0.25 -14.48
C TYR A 609 10.12 -1.72 -14.87
N PRO A 610 10.95 -1.97 -15.89
CA PRO A 610 11.17 -3.31 -16.37
C PRO A 610 11.88 -4.18 -15.34
N PHE A 611 11.72 -5.48 -15.47
CA PHE A 611 12.54 -6.44 -14.76
C PHE A 611 14.00 -6.27 -15.16
N GLN A 612 14.88 -6.13 -14.16
CA GLN A 612 16.33 -6.01 -14.35
C GLN A 612 16.98 -7.12 -13.54
N VAL A 613 17.88 -7.84 -14.16
CA VAL A 613 18.63 -8.94 -13.54
C VAL A 613 20.08 -8.89 -13.98
N GLU A 614 20.99 -9.03 -13.02
CA GLU A 614 22.42 -9.05 -13.24
C GLU A 614 23.03 -10.21 -12.47
N GLN A 615 23.72 -11.11 -13.13
CA GLN A 615 24.47 -12.16 -12.45
C GLN A 615 25.71 -11.55 -11.79
N ARG A 616 25.78 -11.61 -10.46
CA ARG A 616 26.89 -11.04 -9.68
C ARG A 616 27.76 -12.08 -9.01
N PHE A 617 27.28 -13.31 -8.89
CA PHE A 617 28.00 -14.41 -8.27
C PHE A 617 27.92 -15.67 -9.12
N ASP A 618 28.93 -16.53 -8.98
CA ASP A 618 28.88 -17.88 -9.49
C ASP A 618 27.73 -18.65 -8.84
N SER A 619 26.86 -19.24 -9.64
CA SER A 619 25.66 -19.93 -9.14
C SER A 619 26.00 -21.17 -8.30
N GLY A 620 27.14 -21.83 -8.56
CA GLY A 620 27.63 -22.95 -7.76
C GLY A 620 28.01 -22.51 -6.34
N ALA A 621 28.76 -21.41 -6.20
CA ALA A 621 29.13 -20.87 -4.90
C ALA A 621 27.90 -20.47 -4.09
N VAL A 622 26.89 -19.81 -4.73
CA VAL A 622 25.63 -19.44 -4.07
C VAL A 622 24.82 -20.69 -3.72
N TYR A 623 24.78 -21.71 -4.57
CA TYR A 623 24.14 -22.98 -4.29
C TYR A 623 24.68 -23.63 -3.01
N LEU A 624 26.01 -23.60 -2.82
CA LEU A 624 26.64 -24.13 -1.60
C LEU A 624 26.22 -23.30 -0.35
N VAL A 625 26.17 -21.96 -0.47
CA VAL A 625 25.69 -21.08 0.62
C VAL A 625 24.22 -21.36 0.94
N GLN A 626 23.35 -21.46 -0.07
CA GLN A 626 21.94 -21.80 0.11
C GLN A 626 21.77 -23.17 0.78
N ASN A 627 22.58 -24.17 0.41
CA ASN A 627 22.59 -25.49 1.07
C ASN A 627 22.96 -25.37 2.57
N ALA A 628 23.99 -24.60 2.89
CA ALA A 628 24.35 -24.33 4.29
C ALA A 628 23.26 -23.55 5.04
N MET A 629 22.55 -22.61 4.37
CA MET A 629 21.42 -21.89 4.96
C MET A 629 20.17 -22.78 5.15
N GLN A 630 19.96 -23.80 4.34
CA GLN A 630 18.93 -24.82 4.61
C GLN A 630 19.25 -25.60 5.88
N ARG A 631 20.54 -25.91 6.14
CA ARG A 631 20.96 -26.56 7.38
C ARG A 631 20.75 -25.68 8.60
N VAL A 632 20.85 -24.35 8.50
CA VAL A 632 20.41 -23.42 9.56
C VAL A 632 18.97 -23.72 9.98
N MET A 633 18.10 -23.98 9.00
CA MET A 633 16.68 -24.25 9.25
C MET A 633 16.43 -25.69 9.75
N ARG A 634 17.18 -26.68 9.27
CA ARG A 634 16.95 -28.09 9.59
C ARG A 634 17.54 -28.49 10.94
N GLU A 635 18.78 -28.11 11.20
CA GLU A 635 19.56 -28.59 12.34
C GLU A 635 20.15 -27.46 13.22
N GLY A 636 20.17 -26.22 12.69
CA GLY A 636 20.79 -25.08 13.31
C GLY A 636 19.86 -24.16 14.11
N THR A 637 20.23 -22.88 14.14
CA THR A 637 19.54 -21.84 14.95
C THR A 637 18.10 -21.55 14.49
N GLY A 638 17.72 -21.95 13.28
CA GLY A 638 16.38 -21.78 12.70
C GLY A 638 15.43 -22.97 12.90
N ARG A 639 15.89 -24.09 13.46
CA ARG A 639 15.15 -25.36 13.50
C ARG A 639 13.75 -25.29 14.11
N SER A 640 13.50 -24.33 15.02
CA SER A 640 12.19 -24.16 15.66
C SER A 640 11.08 -23.74 14.66
N VAL A 641 11.41 -23.37 13.44
CA VAL A 641 10.44 -23.04 12.37
C VAL A 641 9.53 -24.25 12.08
N TYR A 642 10.06 -25.46 12.11
CA TYR A 642 9.32 -26.68 11.82
C TYR A 642 8.37 -27.13 12.95
N SER A 643 8.31 -26.40 14.06
CA SER A 643 7.20 -26.51 15.00
C SER A 643 5.92 -25.82 14.51
N GLN A 644 6.02 -24.95 13.50
CA GLN A 644 4.90 -24.19 12.93
C GLN A 644 4.66 -24.48 11.44
N LEU A 645 5.65 -25.00 10.72
CA LEU A 645 5.61 -25.31 9.29
C LEU A 645 5.85 -26.81 9.05
N PRO A 646 5.33 -27.38 7.96
CA PRO A 646 5.58 -28.77 7.59
C PRO A 646 7.09 -29.05 7.43
N SER A 647 7.56 -30.18 7.95
CA SER A 647 8.95 -30.60 7.82
C SER A 647 9.35 -30.95 6.38
N SER A 648 8.37 -31.24 5.51
CA SER A 648 8.58 -31.45 4.08
C SER A 648 8.96 -30.16 3.31
N LEU A 649 8.66 -28.99 3.88
CA LEU A 649 8.94 -27.72 3.22
C LEU A 649 10.43 -27.41 3.30
N THR A 650 11.07 -27.16 2.16
CA THR A 650 12.47 -26.71 2.10
C THR A 650 12.54 -25.20 2.20
N LEU A 651 13.28 -24.72 3.19
CA LEU A 651 13.46 -23.30 3.49
C LEU A 651 14.94 -23.01 3.77
N ALA A 652 15.39 -21.81 3.43
CA ALA A 652 16.71 -21.32 3.78
C ALA A 652 16.59 -20.02 4.57
N GLY A 653 17.51 -19.78 5.50
CA GLY A 653 17.44 -18.56 6.31
C GLY A 653 18.58 -18.41 7.27
N LYS A 654 18.60 -17.27 7.98
CA LYS A 654 19.62 -16.93 8.97
C LYS A 654 19.03 -16.09 10.09
N THR A 655 19.35 -16.46 11.34
CA THR A 655 19.08 -15.66 12.53
C THR A 655 20.16 -14.60 12.73
N GLY A 656 19.77 -13.42 13.20
CA GLY A 656 20.67 -12.36 13.63
C GLY A 656 20.29 -11.87 15.03
N THR A 657 21.28 -11.58 15.84
CA THR A 657 21.10 -10.94 17.15
C THR A 657 22.26 -9.99 17.35
N SER A 658 21.99 -8.74 17.64
CA SER A 658 23.04 -7.77 17.97
C SER A 658 23.49 -7.93 19.43
N ASN A 659 24.60 -7.27 19.77
CA ASN A 659 25.12 -7.30 21.14
C ASN A 659 24.04 -6.87 22.14
N ASP A 660 24.05 -7.52 23.32
CA ASP A 660 23.08 -7.28 24.39
C ASP A 660 21.60 -7.54 24.01
N SER A 661 21.34 -8.28 22.92
CA SER A 661 19.99 -8.56 22.41
C SER A 661 19.16 -7.28 22.16
N ARG A 662 19.80 -6.22 21.63
CA ARG A 662 19.09 -4.97 21.29
C ARG A 662 18.23 -5.14 20.05
N ASP A 663 18.72 -5.91 19.08
CA ASP A 663 18.05 -6.20 17.81
C ASP A 663 17.90 -7.70 17.62
N SER A 664 16.70 -8.11 17.31
CA SER A 664 16.34 -9.46 16.91
C SER A 664 16.03 -9.47 15.41
N TRP A 665 16.80 -10.23 14.64
CA TRP A 665 16.72 -10.30 13.20
C TRP A 665 16.45 -11.72 12.72
N PHE A 666 15.71 -11.81 11.63
CA PHE A 666 15.64 -13.02 10.83
C PHE A 666 15.45 -12.66 9.35
N SER A 667 16.24 -13.29 8.49
CA SER A 667 16.06 -13.25 7.04
C SER A 667 15.99 -14.66 6.51
N GLY A 668 14.96 -14.97 5.71
CA GLY A 668 14.78 -16.30 5.15
C GLY A 668 13.85 -16.30 3.95
N PHE A 669 13.90 -17.39 3.18
CA PHE A 669 13.16 -17.52 1.93
C PHE A 669 12.74 -18.97 1.64
N GLY A 670 11.65 -19.09 0.87
CA GLY A 670 11.21 -20.30 0.16
C GLY A 670 11.38 -20.13 -1.34
N GLY A 671 10.58 -20.79 -2.13
CA GLY A 671 10.64 -20.68 -3.61
C GLY A 671 10.09 -19.35 -4.14
N ASP A 672 8.99 -18.88 -3.57
CA ASP A 672 8.23 -17.72 -4.06
C ASP A 672 8.26 -16.49 -3.15
N LEU A 673 8.73 -16.65 -1.91
CA LEU A 673 8.72 -15.59 -0.89
C LEU A 673 10.05 -15.50 -0.16
N GLN A 674 10.56 -14.28 -0.05
CA GLN A 674 11.60 -13.90 0.89
C GLN A 674 11.01 -12.93 1.91
N ALA A 675 11.38 -13.05 3.18
CA ALA A 675 11.00 -12.05 4.18
C ALA A 675 12.14 -11.77 5.16
N VAL A 676 12.30 -10.49 5.48
CA VAL A 676 13.21 -9.98 6.51
C VAL A 676 12.37 -9.41 7.64
N VAL A 677 12.66 -9.83 8.87
CA VAL A 677 12.00 -9.34 10.07
C VAL A 677 13.03 -8.75 11.02
N TRP A 678 12.75 -7.56 11.52
CA TRP A 678 13.44 -6.90 12.60
C TRP A 678 12.50 -6.62 13.76
N LEU A 679 12.95 -6.90 14.97
CA LEU A 679 12.32 -6.51 16.22
C LEU A 679 13.36 -5.82 17.10
N GLY A 680 13.04 -4.64 17.61
CA GLY A 680 13.95 -3.86 18.43
C GLY A 680 13.25 -2.68 19.09
N ARG A 681 13.99 -1.83 19.76
CA ARG A 681 13.46 -0.63 20.42
C ARG A 681 14.01 0.62 19.74
N ASP A 682 13.19 1.67 19.64
CA ASP A 682 13.63 2.94 19.05
C ASP A 682 14.72 3.61 19.86
N ASP A 683 14.70 3.46 21.19
CA ASP A 683 15.71 3.99 22.10
C ASP A 683 17.00 3.15 22.15
N ASN A 684 17.14 2.14 21.27
CA ASN A 684 18.25 1.20 21.24
C ASN A 684 18.45 0.43 22.57
N GLY A 685 17.41 0.29 23.38
CA GLY A 685 17.40 -0.48 24.61
C GLY A 685 17.51 -1.99 24.38
N LYS A 686 17.89 -2.74 25.42
CA LYS A 686 17.91 -4.21 25.39
C LYS A 686 16.49 -4.76 25.26
N THR A 687 16.35 -5.86 24.52
CA THR A 687 15.09 -6.60 24.41
C THR A 687 15.27 -8.00 25.01
N PRO A 688 14.17 -8.67 25.43
CA PRO A 688 14.23 -10.06 25.89
C PRO A 688 14.21 -11.05 24.70
N LEU A 689 14.53 -10.61 23.48
CA LEU A 689 14.36 -11.35 22.23
C LEU A 689 15.71 -11.54 21.53
N THR A 690 15.92 -12.76 21.05
CA THR A 690 16.99 -13.09 20.10
C THR A 690 16.38 -13.31 18.71
N GLY A 691 17.23 -13.45 17.69
CA GLY A 691 16.76 -13.79 16.35
C GLY A 691 15.84 -15.04 16.31
N ALA A 692 16.19 -16.05 17.08
CA ALA A 692 15.41 -17.30 17.16
C ALA A 692 14.10 -17.16 17.97
N THR A 693 14.10 -16.37 19.04
CA THR A 693 12.95 -16.26 19.96
C THR A 693 12.03 -15.08 19.67
N GLY A 694 12.43 -14.18 18.78
CA GLY A 694 11.66 -13.01 18.33
C GLY A 694 11.38 -13.04 16.84
N ALA A 695 12.29 -12.51 16.02
CA ALA A 695 12.07 -12.30 14.58
C ALA A 695 11.74 -13.58 13.81
N LEU A 696 12.40 -14.71 14.11
CA LEU A 696 12.07 -16.01 13.52
C LEU A 696 10.63 -16.42 13.80
N GLN A 697 10.09 -16.11 14.98
CA GLN A 697 8.71 -16.47 15.36
C GLN A 697 7.67 -15.68 14.54
N VAL A 698 7.94 -14.40 14.26
CA VAL A 698 7.11 -13.59 13.36
C VAL A 698 7.19 -14.14 11.94
N TRP A 699 8.40 -14.39 11.46
CA TRP A 699 8.64 -14.95 10.13
C TRP A 699 7.95 -16.29 9.93
N ALA A 700 8.06 -17.22 10.89
CA ALA A 700 7.41 -18.53 10.82
C ALA A 700 5.87 -18.42 10.82
N SER A 701 5.30 -17.51 11.64
CA SER A 701 3.86 -17.21 11.64
C SER A 701 3.39 -16.69 10.30
N PHE A 702 4.16 -15.78 9.68
CA PHE A 702 3.88 -15.24 8.35
C PHE A 702 3.93 -16.34 7.28
N MET A 703 5.02 -17.09 7.20
CA MET A 703 5.19 -18.14 6.20
C MET A 703 4.10 -19.22 6.31
N ARG A 704 3.69 -19.57 7.54
CA ARG A 704 2.57 -20.48 7.74
C ARG A 704 1.26 -19.97 7.12
N LYS A 705 0.97 -18.67 7.26
CA LYS A 705 -0.23 -18.03 6.69
C LYS A 705 -0.11 -17.81 5.17
N ALA A 706 1.09 -17.51 4.71
CA ALA A 706 1.36 -17.24 3.30
C ALA A 706 1.48 -18.52 2.46
N HIS A 707 1.67 -19.68 3.09
CA HIS A 707 1.84 -20.98 2.41
C HIS A 707 2.93 -20.92 1.32
N PRO A 708 4.22 -20.65 1.66
CA PRO A 708 5.27 -20.49 0.66
C PRO A 708 5.48 -21.78 -0.14
N GLN A 709 6.03 -21.64 -1.33
CA GLN A 709 6.55 -22.78 -2.09
C GLN A 709 7.86 -23.28 -1.45
N SER A 710 8.11 -24.58 -1.58
CA SER A 710 9.41 -25.14 -1.25
C SER A 710 10.49 -24.49 -2.08
N LEU A 711 11.64 -24.20 -1.47
CA LEU A 711 12.81 -23.74 -2.20
C LEU A 711 13.29 -24.88 -3.12
N GLU A 712 13.12 -24.68 -4.40
CA GLU A 712 13.70 -25.54 -5.42
C GLU A 712 15.00 -24.89 -5.91
N MET A 713 16.10 -25.62 -5.75
CA MET A 713 17.42 -25.16 -6.19
C MET A 713 17.87 -26.05 -7.34
N PRO A 714 17.71 -25.62 -8.61
CA PRO A 714 18.29 -26.35 -9.72
C PRO A 714 19.81 -26.40 -9.52
N MET A 715 20.36 -27.63 -9.56
CA MET A 715 21.80 -27.84 -9.36
C MET A 715 22.56 -27.24 -10.57
N PRO A 716 23.45 -26.27 -10.36
CA PRO A 716 24.27 -25.68 -11.41
C PRO A 716 25.19 -26.73 -12.07
N GLU A 717 25.53 -26.51 -13.34
CA GLU A 717 26.38 -27.46 -14.12
C GLU A 717 27.77 -27.66 -13.49
N ASN A 718 28.30 -26.67 -12.80
CA ASN A 718 29.57 -26.73 -12.10
C ASN A 718 29.50 -27.30 -10.69
N VAL A 719 28.32 -27.83 -10.26
CA VAL A 719 28.15 -28.47 -8.97
C VAL A 719 28.00 -29.99 -9.16
N VAL A 720 28.61 -30.75 -8.25
CA VAL A 720 28.48 -32.21 -8.17
C VAL A 720 28.12 -32.61 -6.74
N MET A 721 27.34 -33.69 -6.59
CA MET A 721 27.06 -34.29 -5.30
C MET A 721 28.05 -35.42 -5.03
N ALA A 722 28.73 -35.38 -3.91
CA ALA A 722 29.66 -36.45 -3.49
C ALA A 722 29.23 -37.02 -2.14
N TRP A 723 29.45 -38.32 -1.99
CA TRP A 723 29.29 -39.00 -0.71
C TRP A 723 30.51 -38.77 0.16
N VAL A 724 30.30 -38.35 1.38
CA VAL A 724 31.36 -38.08 2.36
C VAL A 724 30.95 -38.65 3.71
N ASP A 725 31.94 -39.07 4.48
CA ASP A 725 31.73 -39.45 5.86
C ASP A 725 31.43 -38.19 6.69
N ALA A 726 30.33 -38.20 7.41
CA ALA A 726 29.80 -37.06 8.17
C ALA A 726 30.70 -36.65 9.35
N GLN A 727 31.65 -37.47 9.76
CA GLN A 727 32.56 -37.22 10.88
C GLN A 727 33.94 -36.71 10.40
N THR A 728 34.44 -37.30 9.31
CA THR A 728 35.79 -36.98 8.82
C THR A 728 35.84 -36.07 7.60
N GLY A 729 34.73 -35.93 6.86
CA GLY A 729 34.67 -35.17 5.61
C GLY A 729 35.40 -35.84 4.44
N GLN A 730 35.96 -37.01 4.63
CA GLN A 730 36.61 -37.79 3.57
C GLN A 730 35.59 -38.41 2.61
N GLY A 731 35.99 -38.69 1.37
CA GLY A 731 35.16 -39.37 0.42
C GLY A 731 34.70 -40.72 0.98
N SER A 732 33.43 -41.02 0.76
CA SER A 732 32.76 -42.23 1.26
C SER A 732 31.91 -42.86 0.15
N ALA A 733 31.19 -43.92 0.43
CA ALA A 733 30.23 -44.54 -0.48
C ALA A 733 28.83 -44.57 0.16
N ALA A 734 27.79 -44.68 -0.65
CA ALA A 734 26.40 -44.61 -0.24
C ALA A 734 25.98 -45.66 0.80
N ASP A 735 26.69 -46.79 0.84
CA ASP A 735 26.48 -47.91 1.71
C ASP A 735 27.17 -47.82 3.08
N CYS A 736 27.91 -46.72 3.34
CA CYS A 736 28.58 -46.49 4.61
C CYS A 736 27.65 -45.88 5.65
N PRO A 737 27.75 -46.28 6.95
CA PRO A 737 26.81 -45.85 8.01
C PRO A 737 26.74 -44.33 8.24
N ASN A 738 27.86 -43.64 8.08
CA ASN A 738 27.96 -42.17 8.28
C ASN A 738 27.98 -41.38 6.99
N ALA A 739 27.67 -42.01 5.84
CA ALA A 739 27.71 -41.38 4.55
C ALA A 739 26.58 -40.37 4.40
N VAL A 740 26.93 -39.14 4.01
CA VAL A 740 26.01 -38.05 3.66
C VAL A 740 26.38 -37.47 2.32
N GLN A 741 25.38 -37.09 1.53
CA GLN A 741 25.61 -36.37 0.28
C GLN A 741 25.82 -34.88 0.56
N MET A 742 26.90 -34.34 -0.02
CA MET A 742 27.25 -32.92 0.07
C MET A 742 27.54 -32.36 -1.31
N PRO A 743 27.11 -31.12 -1.61
CA PRO A 743 27.46 -30.47 -2.86
C PRO A 743 28.87 -29.88 -2.83
N TYR A 744 29.54 -29.96 -3.98
CA TYR A 744 30.88 -29.41 -4.22
C TYR A 744 30.92 -28.71 -5.57
N ILE A 745 31.75 -27.70 -5.69
CA ILE A 745 32.15 -27.22 -7.04
C ILE A 745 32.97 -28.32 -7.67
N ARG A 746 32.69 -28.66 -8.93
CA ARG A 746 33.36 -29.72 -9.69
C ARG A 746 34.88 -29.56 -9.63
N GLY A 747 35.56 -30.63 -9.23
CA GLY A 747 36.99 -30.67 -9.04
C GLY A 747 37.47 -30.28 -7.65
N SER A 748 36.55 -29.95 -6.71
CA SER A 748 36.85 -29.72 -5.32
C SER A 748 36.28 -30.80 -4.38
N GLU A 749 35.57 -31.78 -4.93
CA GLU A 749 35.06 -32.93 -4.20
C GLU A 749 36.21 -33.84 -3.74
N PRO A 750 36.12 -34.44 -2.54
CA PRO A 750 37.09 -35.42 -2.09
C PRO A 750 37.06 -36.68 -2.99
N ALA A 751 38.21 -37.34 -3.11
CA ALA A 751 38.30 -38.60 -3.84
C ALA A 751 37.28 -39.61 -3.25
N GLN A 752 36.61 -40.33 -4.10
CA GLN A 752 35.60 -41.33 -3.67
C GLN A 752 36.26 -42.40 -2.77
N GLY A 753 35.68 -42.56 -1.58
CA GLY A 753 36.12 -43.55 -0.64
C GLY A 753 35.67 -44.98 -1.00
N PRO A 754 36.29 -45.99 -0.41
CA PRO A 754 35.87 -47.38 -0.61
C PRO A 754 34.47 -47.62 -0.04
N GLY A 755 33.68 -48.47 -0.69
CA GLY A 755 32.39 -48.91 -0.16
C GLY A 755 32.54 -49.74 1.12
N CYS A 756 31.60 -49.57 2.06
CA CYS A 756 31.60 -50.27 3.35
C CYS A 756 30.96 -51.68 3.27
N GLY A 757 30.25 -52.00 2.17
CA GLY A 757 29.63 -53.30 1.95
C GLY A 757 30.54 -54.35 1.33
N SER A 758 31.76 -53.98 0.86
CA SER A 758 32.65 -54.90 0.12
C SER A 758 33.70 -55.60 0.98
N GLN A 759 33.73 -55.41 2.30
CA GLN A 759 34.58 -56.26 3.13
C GLN A 759 33.87 -57.57 3.35
N ASN A 760 34.00 -58.48 2.36
CA ASN A 760 33.74 -59.90 2.54
C ASN A 760 35.02 -60.54 3.13
N PRO A 761 35.08 -60.74 4.48
CA PRO A 761 36.30 -61.30 5.11
C PRO A 761 36.63 -62.68 4.58
N ALA A 762 35.62 -63.35 3.97
CA ALA A 762 35.80 -64.65 3.33
C ALA A 762 36.57 -64.58 2.00
N GLY A 763 36.50 -63.42 1.26
CA GLY A 763 37.26 -63.19 0.03
C GLY A 763 38.74 -63.00 0.29
N GLU A 764 39.12 -62.17 1.26
CA GLU A 764 40.53 -61.95 1.62
C GLU A 764 41.20 -63.21 2.18
N VAL A 765 40.45 -63.99 2.98
CA VAL A 765 40.96 -65.25 3.46
C VAL A 765 41.12 -66.27 2.33
N MET A 766 40.23 -66.26 1.33
CA MET A 766 40.35 -67.15 0.16
C MET A 766 41.48 -66.71 -0.75
N ASP A 767 41.73 -65.42 -0.94
CA ASP A 767 42.87 -64.91 -1.74
C ASP A 767 44.19 -65.08 -1.01
N TRP A 768 44.22 -64.92 0.33
CA TRP A 768 45.36 -65.28 1.15
C TRP A 768 45.66 -66.78 1.10
N VAL A 769 44.65 -67.64 1.19
CA VAL A 769 44.78 -69.12 1.05
C VAL A 769 45.22 -69.49 -0.37
N ARG A 770 44.72 -68.82 -1.41
CA ARG A 770 45.20 -69.04 -2.82
C ARG A 770 46.62 -68.58 -3.01
N GLY A 771 47.08 -67.52 -2.32
CA GLY A 771 48.48 -67.07 -2.35
C GLY A 771 49.43 -68.03 -1.63
N TRP A 772 48.93 -68.98 -0.83
CA TRP A 772 49.68 -70.03 -0.20
C TRP A 772 49.70 -71.37 -0.94
N LEU A 773 48.82 -71.51 -1.91
CA LEU A 773 48.69 -72.73 -2.73
C LEU A 773 49.33 -72.63 -4.11
N ASN A 774 49.86 -71.46 -4.49
CA ASN A 774 50.73 -71.22 -5.64
C ASN A 774 52.13 -70.85 -5.14
#